data_42e405995453333fe1ae1ff6d265a6b3
#
_entry.id   42e405995453333fe1ae1ff6d265a6b3
#
_cell.length_a   1.000
_cell.length_b   1.000
_cell.length_c   1.000
_cell.angle_alpha   90.00
_cell.angle_beta   90.00
_cell.angle_gamma   90.00
#
_symmetry.space_group_name_H-M   'P 1'
#
loop_
_entity.id
_entity.type
_entity.pdbx_description
1 polymer ?
#
loop_
_entity_poly.entity_id
_entity_poly.type
_entity_poly.pdbx_seq_one_letter_code
_entity_poly.pdbx_strand_id
1 'polypeptide(L)'
;MKVILYVFTLLFSVLITAQTQNVRGKVMDSETSFPLAGAKIEIDLKDANGVNYRAVTDGEGEFKIADVPVGKYGLTTKCAQYEPKTQTVEISSGKELILTISLQELVTNKEEVVVTGRKKGEIINELAVISAQQFSVEETNRYPGSRMDPARMASNFAGVQGADDSRNDIIIRGNSPLGVVWRVEGIDIPNPNHFAIAGSSGGPVSVLNNKILGNSDFLMSAFPAEYGNSVSGVFDLKLRSGNDQRHEFTGQFGFLGTEFLAEGPLNKKGTASFLMMGRYSTLSLFKSLGIQLGTDAIPTYGDLAFKFNFKLRKGGNLSFWGMGGKSNIAIMISEKTEYTTDLYGEGDRDQYFGTSMGVTGLTYKKAINEKTFVSSTLALSQEIQRANHDYLQRSLNTAGGDTSIQINAIYPLMAYTFTTNKISSYTAVNHKINKQHLIKFGYNADLFLMNMKDSALVDYDDSTQFFTRWDYEGSCVLIQPFIQWKWRMSDNTDFTAGIHSQYFSMSNSLSPAELRLGFKHKLPGNQSIFAGGGMHSQIQPLYTYVDNRKGVGNFFNKGMDFTKSIHSGIGYEKFFNKGFSIRSEAYYQYLYNIPVTIAPSAFSMINMGSGFTRIFADSLQNTGTGYNYGLELTVQKYFDKSFFFLFSGTLYDSKYTGSDGVLRNTSYNGAYVANLLAGKEFNIGKRNILGIGAKVTTAGGKRYGLVDLAKTNQEKDLIYQDSMFNELQFKDYFRLDFKISWRMNAKAMTHEIGLDLVNILGTRNILSLAYAPSLDPAVLSNPTYQPVAQKNQLGFLPIFYYKIDFRAGGKGN
;
A
#
# COMPACT_ATOMS: atom_id res chain seq x y z
N MET A 1 20.97 -32.53 9.35
CA MET A 1 22.11 -31.88 8.65
C MET A 1 22.65 -32.66 7.44
N LYS A 2 22.91 -33.97 7.50
CA LYS A 2 23.43 -34.75 6.35
C LYS A 2 22.46 -34.88 5.17
N VAL A 3 21.17 -34.96 5.36
CA VAL A 3 20.14 -35.02 4.30
C VAL A 3 20.01 -33.67 3.56
N ILE A 4 20.17 -32.55 4.25
CA ILE A 4 20.17 -31.19 3.65
C ILE A 4 21.40 -31.00 2.76
N LEU A 5 22.54 -31.55 3.14
CA LEU A 5 23.76 -31.48 2.35
C LEU A 5 23.66 -32.35 1.07
N TYR A 6 22.96 -33.47 1.10
CA TYR A 6 22.76 -34.34 -0.09
C TYR A 6 21.75 -33.73 -1.08
N VAL A 7 20.74 -33.03 -0.61
CA VAL A 7 19.81 -32.25 -1.47
C VAL A 7 20.55 -31.08 -2.13
N PHE A 8 21.48 -30.44 -1.43
CA PHE A 8 22.32 -29.37 -1.99
C PHE A 8 23.31 -29.87 -3.06
N THR A 9 23.88 -31.06 -2.94
CA THR A 9 24.86 -31.62 -3.92
C THR A 9 24.19 -32.13 -5.20
N LEU A 10 22.96 -32.61 -5.17
CA LEU A 10 22.19 -33.02 -6.35
C LEU A 10 21.76 -31.88 -7.26
N LEU A 11 21.81 -30.63 -6.79
CA LEU A 11 21.46 -29.42 -7.55
C LEU A 11 22.65 -28.84 -8.38
N PHE A 12 23.83 -29.41 -8.29
CA PHE A 12 25.06 -28.80 -8.85
C PHE A 12 25.59 -29.38 -10.18
N SER A 13 24.91 -30.35 -10.80
CA SER A 13 25.36 -30.89 -12.11
C SER A 13 24.65 -30.22 -13.28
N VAL A 14 25.21 -29.13 -13.84
CA VAL A 14 24.64 -28.47 -15.01
C VAL A 14 25.70 -28.13 -16.07
N LEU A 15 25.42 -28.63 -17.27
CA LEU A 15 26.11 -28.37 -18.53
C LEU A 15 26.16 -26.87 -18.91
N ILE A 16 27.29 -26.44 -19.47
CA ILE A 16 27.62 -25.05 -19.83
C ILE A 16 26.97 -24.71 -21.17
N THR A 17 25.72 -24.21 -21.17
CA THR A 17 25.10 -23.51 -22.31
C THR A 17 24.72 -22.12 -21.90
N ALA A 18 24.90 -21.14 -22.77
CA ALA A 18 24.39 -19.77 -22.55
C ALA A 18 22.89 -19.84 -22.37
N GLN A 19 22.38 -19.20 -21.30
CA GLN A 19 20.97 -19.22 -21.03
C GLN A 19 20.32 -18.03 -21.70
N THR A 20 19.29 -18.29 -22.45
CA THR A 20 18.53 -17.26 -23.17
C THR A 20 17.06 -17.34 -22.80
N GLN A 21 16.34 -16.25 -23.00
CA GLN A 21 14.90 -16.16 -22.79
C GLN A 21 14.26 -15.23 -23.83
N ASN A 22 12.99 -15.42 -24.11
CA ASN A 22 12.23 -14.51 -24.97
C ASN A 22 11.86 -13.23 -24.22
N VAL A 23 11.90 -12.11 -24.93
CA VAL A 23 11.33 -10.82 -24.54
C VAL A 23 10.20 -10.52 -25.52
N ARG A 24 9.00 -10.33 -25.03
CA ARG A 24 7.84 -10.03 -25.86
C ARG A 24 6.93 -9.02 -25.18
N GLY A 25 6.03 -8.44 -25.93
CA GLY A 25 5.11 -7.48 -25.37
C GLY A 25 4.30 -6.75 -26.40
N LYS A 26 3.70 -5.66 -25.96
CA LYS A 26 2.84 -4.80 -26.77
C LYS A 26 3.24 -3.35 -26.62
N VAL A 27 3.25 -2.61 -27.74
CA VAL A 27 3.44 -1.15 -27.79
C VAL A 27 2.11 -0.49 -28.12
N MET A 28 1.73 0.54 -27.36
CA MET A 28 0.45 1.21 -27.50
C MET A 28 0.58 2.72 -27.25
N ASP A 29 -0.40 3.47 -27.73
CA ASP A 29 -0.60 4.89 -27.41
C ASP A 29 -0.94 5.04 -25.92
N SER A 30 -0.30 5.96 -25.22
CA SER A 30 -0.45 6.11 -23.77
C SER A 30 -1.84 6.63 -23.35
N GLU A 31 -2.50 7.41 -24.20
CA GLU A 31 -3.78 8.06 -23.89
C GLU A 31 -4.99 7.20 -24.29
N THR A 32 -4.89 6.46 -25.39
CA THR A 32 -6.00 5.69 -25.97
C THR A 32 -5.78 4.17 -25.90
N SER A 33 -4.61 3.73 -25.45
CA SER A 33 -4.23 2.30 -25.47
C SER A 33 -4.38 1.64 -26.85
N PHE A 34 -4.42 2.45 -27.92
CA PHE A 34 -4.48 1.95 -29.29
C PHE A 34 -3.14 1.30 -29.66
N PRO A 35 -3.14 0.12 -30.31
CA PRO A 35 -1.90 -0.57 -30.65
C PRO A 35 -1.10 0.19 -31.69
N LEU A 36 0.22 0.26 -31.50
CA LEU A 36 1.14 0.94 -32.42
C LEU A 36 1.90 -0.07 -33.28
N ALA A 37 1.53 -0.15 -34.56
CA ALA A 37 2.24 -0.95 -35.54
C ALA A 37 3.53 -0.25 -36.00
N GLY A 38 4.55 -1.02 -36.39
CA GLY A 38 5.80 -0.48 -36.93
C GLY A 38 6.74 0.15 -35.88
N ALA A 39 6.42 0.05 -34.59
CA ALA A 39 7.32 0.49 -33.52
C ALA A 39 8.57 -0.40 -33.50
N LYS A 40 9.74 0.22 -33.41
CA LYS A 40 11.04 -0.46 -33.37
C LYS A 40 11.49 -0.60 -31.91
N ILE A 41 11.79 -1.84 -31.51
CA ILE A 41 12.27 -2.21 -30.20
C ILE A 41 13.70 -2.71 -30.32
N GLU A 42 14.62 -2.21 -29.50
CA GLU A 42 16.02 -2.56 -29.50
C GLU A 42 16.52 -2.74 -28.06
N ILE A 43 17.23 -3.85 -27.82
CA ILE A 43 17.92 -4.13 -26.57
C ILE A 43 19.39 -3.68 -26.74
N ASP A 44 19.89 -2.89 -25.78
CA ASP A 44 21.28 -2.40 -25.72
C ASP A 44 22.23 -3.54 -25.31
N LEU A 45 22.36 -4.50 -26.22
CA LEU A 45 23.21 -5.68 -26.09
C LEU A 45 23.82 -5.98 -27.46
N LYS A 46 25.15 -5.92 -27.53
CA LYS A 46 25.91 -6.49 -28.64
C LYS A 46 26.60 -7.73 -28.11
N ASP A 47 26.26 -8.89 -28.67
CA ASP A 47 26.98 -10.10 -28.33
C ASP A 47 28.38 -10.13 -29.03
N ALA A 48 29.21 -11.12 -28.65
CA ALA A 48 30.55 -11.29 -29.27
C ALA A 48 30.49 -11.58 -30.78
N ASN A 49 29.30 -11.94 -31.31
CA ASN A 49 29.06 -12.27 -32.72
C ASN A 49 28.43 -11.10 -33.48
N GLY A 50 28.21 -9.96 -32.84
CA GLY A 50 27.60 -8.78 -33.44
C GLY A 50 26.07 -8.87 -33.63
N VAL A 51 25.39 -9.82 -32.99
CA VAL A 51 23.92 -9.97 -33.07
C VAL A 51 23.24 -8.78 -32.40
N ASN A 52 22.33 -8.14 -33.12
CA ASN A 52 21.49 -7.06 -32.62
C ASN A 52 20.11 -7.64 -32.21
N TYR A 53 19.74 -7.50 -30.93
CA TYR A 53 18.46 -7.96 -30.40
C TYR A 53 17.39 -6.88 -30.64
N ARG A 54 16.61 -7.04 -31.71
CA ARG A 54 15.61 -6.06 -32.13
C ARG A 54 14.34 -6.73 -32.67
N ALA A 55 13.22 -6.02 -32.59
CA ALA A 55 11.95 -6.38 -33.20
C ALA A 55 11.22 -5.15 -33.72
N VAL A 56 10.20 -5.40 -34.53
CA VAL A 56 9.23 -4.38 -34.99
C VAL A 56 7.84 -4.90 -34.63
N THR A 57 6.96 -4.04 -34.15
CA THR A 57 5.59 -4.44 -33.81
C THR A 57 4.77 -4.71 -35.05
N ASP A 58 3.89 -5.73 -34.93
CA ASP A 58 2.86 -6.05 -35.93
C ASP A 58 1.65 -5.09 -35.89
N GLY A 59 0.58 -5.41 -36.66
CA GLY A 59 -0.66 -4.63 -36.70
C GLY A 59 -1.41 -4.52 -35.38
N GLU A 60 -1.21 -5.47 -34.45
CA GLU A 60 -1.79 -5.47 -33.10
C GLU A 60 -0.86 -4.85 -32.07
N GLY A 61 0.28 -4.27 -32.52
CA GLY A 61 1.30 -3.68 -31.66
C GLY A 61 2.14 -4.70 -30.90
N GLU A 62 2.05 -5.99 -31.22
CA GLU A 62 2.79 -7.05 -30.53
C GLU A 62 4.20 -7.21 -31.10
N PHE A 63 5.18 -7.53 -30.23
CA PHE A 63 6.56 -7.81 -30.63
C PHE A 63 7.13 -9.02 -29.89
N LYS A 64 8.15 -9.65 -30.46
CA LYS A 64 8.92 -10.73 -29.84
C LYS A 64 10.39 -10.63 -30.26
N ILE A 65 11.29 -10.67 -29.28
CA ILE A 65 12.74 -10.85 -29.45
C ILE A 65 13.10 -12.19 -28.85
N ALA A 66 13.56 -13.14 -29.67
CA ALA A 66 13.90 -14.48 -29.23
C ALA A 66 15.34 -14.55 -28.71
N ASP A 67 15.58 -15.53 -27.86
CA ASP A 67 16.92 -15.99 -27.41
C ASP A 67 17.83 -14.90 -26.84
N VAL A 68 17.25 -13.92 -26.13
CA VAL A 68 18.03 -12.87 -25.46
C VAL A 68 18.77 -13.47 -24.27
N PRO A 69 20.10 -13.26 -24.12
CA PRO A 69 20.85 -13.74 -22.96
C PRO A 69 20.27 -13.22 -21.63
N VAL A 70 20.35 -14.07 -20.60
CA VAL A 70 19.95 -13.69 -19.24
C VAL A 70 20.84 -12.55 -18.75
N GLY A 71 20.22 -11.51 -18.20
CA GLY A 71 20.93 -10.31 -17.73
C GLY A 71 20.04 -9.09 -17.61
N LYS A 72 20.66 -7.95 -17.40
CA LYS A 72 19.99 -6.63 -17.31
C LYS A 72 20.43 -5.73 -18.44
N TYR A 73 19.47 -5.21 -19.17
CA TYR A 73 19.71 -4.44 -20.39
C TYR A 73 18.84 -3.18 -20.47
N GLY A 74 19.30 -2.20 -21.24
CA GLY A 74 18.46 -1.12 -21.71
C GLY A 74 17.61 -1.60 -22.89
N LEU A 75 16.29 -1.32 -22.85
CA LEU A 75 15.38 -1.55 -23.96
C LEU A 75 14.85 -0.22 -24.44
N THR A 76 15.09 0.11 -25.70
CA THR A 76 14.63 1.35 -26.33
C THR A 76 13.52 1.05 -27.34
N THR A 77 12.42 1.79 -27.25
CA THR A 77 11.27 1.69 -28.15
C THR A 77 11.10 3.02 -28.88
N LYS A 78 10.98 2.96 -30.21
CA LYS A 78 10.77 4.13 -31.08
C LYS A 78 9.61 3.87 -32.03
N CYS A 79 8.72 4.86 -32.18
CA CYS A 79 7.65 4.86 -33.18
C CYS A 79 7.60 6.25 -33.83
N ALA A 80 7.29 6.32 -35.12
CA ALA A 80 7.13 7.61 -35.83
C ALA A 80 6.04 8.43 -35.14
N GLN A 81 6.26 9.73 -34.97
CA GLN A 81 5.36 10.69 -34.31
C GLN A 81 5.14 10.46 -32.79
N TYR A 82 5.92 9.57 -32.15
CA TYR A 82 5.87 9.31 -30.71
C TYR A 82 7.19 9.63 -30.01
N GLU A 83 7.12 10.05 -28.75
CA GLU A 83 8.30 10.26 -27.91
C GLU A 83 8.98 8.89 -27.65
N PRO A 84 10.29 8.73 -27.97
CA PRO A 84 10.98 7.46 -27.76
C PRO A 84 11.12 7.16 -26.26
N LYS A 85 10.97 5.88 -25.89
CA LYS A 85 11.05 5.43 -24.51
C LYS A 85 12.19 4.44 -24.31
N THR A 86 13.00 4.64 -23.28
CA THR A 86 14.05 3.72 -22.86
C THR A 86 13.80 3.28 -21.43
N GLN A 87 13.79 1.96 -21.18
CA GLN A 87 13.61 1.36 -19.86
C GLN A 87 14.65 0.27 -19.61
N THR A 88 14.99 0.00 -18.34
CA THR A 88 15.83 -1.14 -17.99
C THR A 88 14.93 -2.37 -17.82
N VAL A 89 15.36 -3.49 -18.34
CA VAL A 89 14.69 -4.77 -18.25
C VAL A 89 15.62 -5.81 -17.65
N GLU A 90 15.07 -6.71 -16.84
CA GLU A 90 15.77 -7.84 -16.27
C GLU A 90 15.23 -9.13 -16.89
N ILE A 91 16.13 -9.92 -17.47
CA ILE A 91 15.82 -11.18 -18.14
C ILE A 91 16.36 -12.31 -17.28
N SER A 92 15.47 -13.18 -16.79
CA SER A 92 15.77 -14.35 -15.98
C SER A 92 15.54 -15.65 -16.76
N SER A 93 16.14 -16.75 -16.35
CA SER A 93 15.97 -18.03 -17.05
C SER A 93 14.65 -18.75 -16.75
N GLY A 94 14.03 -18.46 -15.60
CA GLY A 94 12.84 -19.16 -15.12
C GLY A 94 11.53 -18.70 -15.78
N LYS A 95 11.47 -17.42 -16.22
CA LYS A 95 10.24 -16.81 -16.79
C LYS A 95 10.52 -15.95 -18.00
N GLU A 96 9.57 -15.86 -18.91
CA GLU A 96 9.59 -14.87 -20.00
C GLU A 96 9.42 -13.45 -19.47
N LEU A 97 10.04 -12.50 -20.14
CA LEU A 97 9.78 -11.08 -19.90
C LEU A 97 8.67 -10.60 -20.83
N ILE A 98 7.54 -10.21 -20.23
CA ILE A 98 6.38 -9.69 -20.96
C ILE A 98 6.20 -8.22 -20.60
N LEU A 99 6.20 -7.35 -21.61
CA LEU A 99 6.17 -5.90 -21.45
C LEU A 99 4.92 -5.28 -22.08
N THR A 100 4.36 -4.28 -21.40
CA THR A 100 3.44 -3.32 -21.98
C THR A 100 4.12 -1.97 -22.03
N ILE A 101 4.32 -1.43 -23.23
CA ILE A 101 5.06 -0.20 -23.46
C ILE A 101 4.10 0.85 -24.00
N SER A 102 3.85 1.90 -23.24
CA SER A 102 3.02 3.04 -23.66
C SER A 102 3.92 4.17 -24.14
N LEU A 103 3.64 4.71 -25.33
CA LEU A 103 4.34 5.84 -25.93
C LEU A 103 3.41 7.04 -26.04
N GLN A 104 3.93 8.24 -25.81
CA GLN A 104 3.21 9.49 -25.93
C GLN A 104 3.33 10.06 -27.34
N GLU A 105 2.21 10.41 -27.99
CA GLU A 105 2.21 11.04 -29.31
C GLU A 105 2.78 12.46 -29.24
N LEU A 106 3.59 12.89 -30.21
CA LEU A 106 4.13 14.25 -30.30
C LEU A 106 3.09 15.20 -30.88
N VAL A 107 3.01 16.42 -30.36
CA VAL A 107 2.13 17.49 -30.86
C VAL A 107 2.68 18.03 -32.17
N THR A 108 4.01 18.23 -32.24
CA THR A 108 4.69 18.74 -33.44
C THR A 108 5.21 17.59 -34.30
N ASN A 109 5.06 17.72 -35.62
CA ASN A 109 5.64 16.76 -36.56
C ASN A 109 7.15 17.01 -36.67
N LYS A 110 7.96 16.24 -35.93
CA LYS A 110 9.42 16.22 -36.03
C LYS A 110 9.84 15.00 -36.82
N GLU A 111 10.64 15.18 -37.87
CA GLU A 111 11.18 14.06 -38.66
C GLU A 111 12.26 13.28 -37.89
N GLU A 112 12.96 13.91 -36.96
CA GLU A 112 14.00 13.28 -36.15
C GLU A 112 13.82 13.62 -34.67
N VAL A 113 13.58 12.61 -33.83
CA VAL A 113 13.51 12.77 -32.39
C VAL A 113 14.81 12.26 -31.78
N VAL A 114 15.59 13.17 -31.22
CA VAL A 114 16.80 12.82 -30.48
C VAL A 114 16.42 12.17 -29.17
N VAL A 115 16.87 10.93 -28.94
CA VAL A 115 16.67 10.24 -27.68
C VAL A 115 17.51 10.93 -26.61
N THR A 116 16.89 11.76 -25.80
CA THR A 116 17.52 12.45 -24.68
C THR A 116 17.33 11.62 -23.40
N GLY A 117 18.26 10.73 -23.12
CA GLY A 117 18.38 10.08 -21.81
C GLY A 117 17.35 8.97 -21.50
N ARG A 118 17.65 8.18 -20.48
CA ARG A 118 16.76 7.13 -19.92
C ARG A 118 15.81 7.79 -18.93
N LYS A 119 14.54 7.93 -19.26
CA LYS A 119 13.49 8.28 -18.30
C LYS A 119 13.03 7.00 -17.59
N LYS A 120 13.24 6.92 -16.29
CA LYS A 120 12.70 5.86 -15.42
C LYS A 120 11.72 6.49 -14.45
N GLY A 121 10.74 5.71 -13.95
CA GLY A 121 9.78 6.18 -12.96
C GLY A 121 8.67 7.07 -13.54
N GLU A 122 8.36 6.95 -14.85
CA GLU A 122 7.22 7.67 -15.44
C GLU A 122 5.91 7.13 -14.89
N ILE A 123 5.06 8.05 -14.43
CA ILE A 123 3.70 7.80 -13.95
C ILE A 123 2.87 7.23 -15.09
N ILE A 124 2.02 6.23 -14.80
CA ILE A 124 1.18 5.57 -15.79
C ILE A 124 -0.02 6.45 -16.15
N ASN A 125 -0.60 7.12 -15.14
CA ASN A 125 -1.71 8.05 -15.35
C ASN A 125 -1.18 9.42 -15.78
N GLU A 126 -1.18 9.70 -17.08
CA GLU A 126 -0.69 10.97 -17.65
C GLU A 126 -1.47 12.23 -17.23
N LEU A 127 -2.61 12.06 -16.55
CA LEU A 127 -3.37 13.18 -15.99
C LEU A 127 -2.88 13.56 -14.58
N ALA A 128 -2.03 12.74 -13.96
CA ALA A 128 -1.39 13.03 -12.68
C ALA A 128 -0.12 13.86 -12.90
N VAL A 129 -0.22 15.16 -12.70
CA VAL A 129 0.86 16.13 -13.03
C VAL A 129 1.80 16.34 -11.86
N ILE A 130 1.29 16.30 -10.62
CA ILE A 130 2.01 16.63 -9.38
C ILE A 130 1.87 15.51 -8.36
N SER A 131 2.84 15.37 -7.46
CA SER A 131 2.78 14.50 -6.26
C SER A 131 2.43 13.04 -6.56
N ALA A 132 2.86 12.52 -7.71
CA ALA A 132 2.66 11.15 -8.10
C ALA A 132 3.99 10.42 -8.26
N GLN A 133 4.01 9.13 -7.91
CA GLN A 133 5.16 8.25 -8.02
C GLN A 133 4.74 6.94 -8.68
N GLN A 134 5.56 6.45 -9.60
CA GLN A 134 5.35 5.11 -10.12
C GLN A 134 5.80 4.08 -9.09
N PHE A 135 4.94 3.12 -8.82
CA PHE A 135 5.23 1.97 -7.99
C PHE A 135 5.76 0.83 -8.86
N SER A 136 7.06 0.57 -8.80
CA SER A 136 7.70 -0.52 -9.53
C SER A 136 7.79 -1.78 -8.66
N VAL A 137 7.22 -2.88 -9.15
CA VAL A 137 7.29 -4.20 -8.49
C VAL A 137 8.76 -4.66 -8.30
N GLU A 138 9.61 -4.37 -9.29
CA GLU A 138 11.03 -4.74 -9.24
C GLU A 138 11.78 -3.99 -8.12
N GLU A 139 11.51 -2.70 -7.96
CA GLU A 139 12.11 -1.88 -6.89
C GLU A 139 11.63 -2.30 -5.51
N THR A 140 10.33 -2.61 -5.36
CA THR A 140 9.77 -3.10 -4.09
C THR A 140 10.49 -4.36 -3.60
N ASN A 141 10.82 -5.27 -4.51
CA ASN A 141 11.51 -6.50 -4.17
C ASN A 141 12.99 -6.27 -3.77
N ARG A 142 13.61 -5.16 -4.21
CA ARG A 142 15.00 -4.83 -3.89
C ARG A 142 15.17 -4.05 -2.60
N TYR A 143 14.20 -3.23 -2.21
CA TYR A 143 14.35 -2.32 -1.08
C TYR A 143 14.36 -3.07 0.26
N PRO A 144 15.41 -2.87 1.11
CA PRO A 144 15.45 -3.43 2.46
C PRO A 144 14.24 -2.96 3.29
N GLY A 145 13.69 -3.84 4.12
CA GLY A 145 12.58 -3.54 5.00
C GLY A 145 11.21 -3.34 4.33
N SER A 146 11.11 -3.47 2.99
CA SER A 146 9.84 -3.34 2.26
C SER A 146 8.91 -4.54 2.46
N ARG A 147 9.44 -5.69 2.86
CA ARG A 147 8.68 -6.95 3.09
C ARG A 147 7.77 -7.35 1.92
N MET A 148 8.11 -6.96 0.69
CA MET A 148 7.30 -7.15 -0.52
C MET A 148 5.90 -6.51 -0.44
N ASP A 149 5.74 -5.47 0.36
CA ASP A 149 4.48 -4.78 0.67
C ASP A 149 4.44 -3.41 0.00
N PRO A 150 3.37 -3.08 -0.77
CA PRO A 150 3.23 -1.78 -1.45
C PRO A 150 3.29 -0.56 -0.52
N ALA A 151 2.61 -0.59 0.63
CA ALA A 151 2.61 0.55 1.55
C ALA A 151 3.96 0.76 2.23
N ARG A 152 4.63 -0.34 2.63
CA ARG A 152 5.99 -0.27 3.19
C ARG A 152 7.01 0.20 2.15
N MET A 153 6.80 -0.12 0.87
CA MET A 153 7.60 0.44 -0.21
C MET A 153 7.34 1.94 -0.36
N ALA A 154 6.07 2.36 -0.35
CA ALA A 154 5.68 3.76 -0.47
C ALA A 154 6.25 4.63 0.67
N SER A 155 6.47 4.07 1.87
CA SER A 155 7.10 4.78 3.00
C SER A 155 8.55 5.20 2.74
N ASN A 156 9.16 4.79 1.62
CA ASN A 156 10.47 5.29 1.18
C ASN A 156 10.39 6.57 0.34
N PHE A 157 9.21 6.98 -0.10
CA PHE A 157 9.04 8.22 -0.86
C PHE A 157 9.04 9.45 0.06
N ALA A 158 9.47 10.58 -0.47
CA ALA A 158 9.35 11.84 0.25
C ALA A 158 7.86 12.14 0.54
N GLY A 159 7.56 12.73 1.69
CA GLY A 159 6.20 12.98 2.14
C GLY A 159 5.52 11.78 2.80
N VAL A 160 6.14 10.62 2.87
CA VAL A 160 5.50 9.39 3.38
C VAL A 160 6.29 8.79 4.55
N GLN A 161 5.59 8.44 5.61
CA GLN A 161 6.14 7.81 6.81
C GLN A 161 5.28 6.61 7.22
N GLY A 162 5.89 5.53 7.70
CA GLY A 162 5.16 4.44 8.36
C GLY A 162 4.62 4.90 9.72
N ALA A 163 3.40 4.55 10.04
CA ALA A 163 2.79 4.88 11.33
C ALA A 163 3.28 3.96 12.46
N ASP A 164 3.57 2.70 12.15
CA ASP A 164 3.96 1.65 13.09
C ASP A 164 4.75 0.55 12.35
N ASP A 165 5.85 0.07 12.93
CA ASP A 165 6.66 -1.00 12.32
C ASP A 165 5.96 -2.35 12.24
N SER A 166 4.98 -2.61 13.12
CA SER A 166 4.19 -3.84 13.11
C SER A 166 3.09 -3.83 12.04
N ARG A 167 2.71 -2.64 11.55
CA ARG A 167 1.63 -2.41 10.59
C ARG A 167 2.16 -1.71 9.34
N ASN A 168 1.36 -1.64 8.31
CA ASN A 168 1.71 -0.94 7.06
C ASN A 168 0.86 0.31 6.81
N ASP A 169 0.20 0.84 7.85
CA ASP A 169 -0.44 2.16 7.76
C ASP A 169 0.60 3.23 7.45
N ILE A 170 0.29 4.11 6.51
CA ILE A 170 1.18 5.20 6.11
C ILE A 170 0.57 6.56 6.37
N ILE A 171 1.40 7.45 6.84
CA ILE A 171 1.13 8.88 7.03
C ILE A 171 1.65 9.59 5.79
N ILE A 172 0.80 10.33 5.10
CA ILE A 172 1.17 11.08 3.90
C ILE A 172 1.08 12.57 4.21
N ARG A 173 2.23 13.27 4.20
CA ARG A 173 2.29 14.73 4.46
C ARG A 173 1.60 15.14 5.76
N GLY A 174 1.74 14.33 6.81
CA GLY A 174 1.10 14.58 8.10
C GLY A 174 -0.40 14.26 8.16
N ASN A 175 -1.02 13.77 7.08
CA ASN A 175 -2.43 13.35 7.08
C ASN A 175 -2.62 12.00 7.73
N SER A 176 -3.81 11.82 8.30
CA SER A 176 -4.29 10.55 8.84
C SER A 176 -4.25 9.43 7.78
N PRO A 177 -3.85 8.22 8.16
CA PRO A 177 -3.99 7.03 7.32
C PRO A 177 -5.43 6.75 6.86
N LEU A 178 -6.46 7.23 7.57
CA LEU A 178 -7.87 7.14 7.14
C LEU A 178 -8.12 7.74 5.76
N GLY A 179 -7.31 8.73 5.36
CA GLY A 179 -7.41 9.41 4.07
C GLY A 179 -6.86 8.63 2.89
N VAL A 180 -6.30 7.44 3.11
CA VAL A 180 -5.69 6.60 2.06
C VAL A 180 -6.73 5.67 1.44
N VAL A 181 -6.80 5.67 0.11
CA VAL A 181 -7.67 4.77 -0.68
C VAL A 181 -6.85 3.74 -1.42
N TRP A 182 -7.29 2.48 -1.34
CA TRP A 182 -6.78 1.37 -2.12
C TRP A 182 -7.67 1.12 -3.32
N ARG A 183 -7.12 1.23 -4.52
CA ARG A 183 -7.87 1.06 -5.77
C ARG A 183 -7.22 -0.02 -6.63
N VAL A 184 -7.99 -1.00 -7.09
CA VAL A 184 -7.54 -2.11 -7.94
C VAL A 184 -8.40 -2.19 -9.18
N GLU A 185 -7.79 -2.18 -10.38
CA GLU A 185 -8.48 -2.23 -11.69
C GLU A 185 -9.61 -1.20 -11.82
N GLY A 186 -9.45 -0.01 -11.18
CA GLY A 186 -10.42 1.09 -11.23
C GLY A 186 -11.48 1.07 -10.12
N ILE A 187 -11.48 0.10 -9.21
CA ILE A 187 -12.43 -0.03 -8.11
C ILE A 187 -11.73 0.24 -6.79
N ASP A 188 -12.34 1.07 -5.93
CA ASP A 188 -11.93 1.23 -4.55
C ASP A 188 -12.26 -0.05 -3.78
N ILE A 189 -11.25 -0.68 -3.19
CA ILE A 189 -11.40 -1.97 -2.48
C ILE A 189 -11.41 -1.75 -0.96
N PRO A 190 -11.98 -2.69 -0.18
CA PRO A 190 -11.78 -2.68 1.28
C PRO A 190 -10.30 -2.72 1.64
N ASN A 191 -9.99 -2.46 2.91
CA ASN A 191 -8.62 -2.53 3.42
C ASN A 191 -7.96 -3.88 3.05
N PRO A 192 -6.94 -3.92 2.16
CA PRO A 192 -6.36 -5.15 1.63
C PRO A 192 -5.30 -5.75 2.56
N ASN A 193 -5.59 -5.81 3.85
CA ASN A 193 -4.66 -6.30 4.85
C ASN A 193 -5.29 -7.37 5.74
N HIS A 194 -4.49 -8.34 6.13
CA HIS A 194 -4.81 -9.26 7.21
C HIS A 194 -4.83 -8.51 8.55
N PHE A 195 -5.70 -8.91 9.46
CA PHE A 195 -5.89 -8.29 10.77
C PHE A 195 -6.24 -6.78 10.71
N ALA A 196 -6.90 -6.38 9.62
CA ALA A 196 -7.40 -5.01 9.45
C ALA A 196 -8.52 -4.72 10.46
N ILE A 197 -8.49 -3.54 11.06
CA ILE A 197 -9.53 -3.07 11.99
C ILE A 197 -10.39 -2.03 11.29
N ALA A 198 -11.68 -1.99 11.64
CA ALA A 198 -12.60 -0.99 11.13
C ALA A 198 -12.08 0.43 11.40
N GLY A 199 -12.05 1.27 10.35
CA GLY A 199 -11.49 2.61 10.44
C GLY A 199 -9.96 2.65 10.42
N SER A 200 -9.26 1.65 9.85
CA SER A 200 -7.85 1.73 9.51
C SER A 200 -7.63 1.45 8.03
N SER A 201 -6.53 1.94 7.46
CA SER A 201 -6.16 1.70 6.06
C SER A 201 -5.05 0.66 5.89
N GLY A 202 -4.45 0.20 6.98
CA GLY A 202 -3.37 -0.75 7.00
C GLY A 202 -3.61 -1.96 7.90
N GLY A 203 -2.58 -2.78 8.06
CA GLY A 203 -2.55 -3.97 8.89
C GLY A 203 -1.16 -4.59 8.96
N PRO A 204 -0.97 -5.67 9.72
CA PRO A 204 0.33 -6.32 9.87
C PRO A 204 0.89 -6.92 8.58
N VAL A 205 0.04 -7.53 7.75
CA VAL A 205 0.42 -8.25 6.53
C VAL A 205 -0.55 -7.93 5.41
N SER A 206 -0.03 -7.47 4.27
CA SER A 206 -0.86 -7.18 3.09
C SER A 206 -1.35 -8.46 2.41
N VAL A 207 -2.61 -8.47 1.95
CA VAL A 207 -3.18 -9.44 1.00
C VAL A 207 -2.62 -9.20 -0.41
N LEU A 208 -2.22 -7.95 -0.70
CA LEU A 208 -1.57 -7.59 -1.95
C LEU A 208 -0.19 -8.25 -2.04
N ASN A 209 0.08 -8.89 -3.17
CA ASN A 209 1.35 -9.55 -3.41
C ASN A 209 1.98 -9.03 -4.71
N ASN A 210 3.24 -8.61 -4.64
CA ASN A 210 3.96 -8.05 -5.79
C ASN A 210 4.04 -8.97 -7.01
N LYS A 211 3.90 -10.29 -6.82
CA LYS A 211 3.94 -11.26 -7.94
C LYS A 211 2.72 -11.17 -8.87
N ILE A 212 1.60 -10.64 -8.37
CA ILE A 212 0.36 -10.44 -9.13
C ILE A 212 0.16 -9.00 -9.59
N LEU A 213 0.89 -8.05 -9.00
CA LEU A 213 0.80 -6.64 -9.35
C LEU A 213 1.63 -6.33 -10.62
N GLY A 214 1.12 -5.43 -11.43
CA GLY A 214 1.88 -4.71 -12.44
C GLY A 214 2.42 -3.39 -11.88
N ASN A 215 3.18 -2.66 -12.70
CA ASN A 215 3.52 -1.29 -12.33
C ASN A 215 2.24 -0.49 -12.11
N SER A 216 2.23 0.32 -11.08
CA SER A 216 1.06 1.00 -10.55
C SER A 216 1.44 2.42 -10.14
N ASP A 217 0.45 3.28 -9.89
CA ASP A 217 0.69 4.64 -9.46
C ASP A 217 0.32 4.83 -7.99
N PHE A 218 1.10 5.65 -7.31
CA PHE A 218 0.83 6.14 -5.97
C PHE A 218 0.74 7.67 -6.00
N LEU A 219 -0.39 8.21 -5.56
CA LEU A 219 -0.74 9.62 -5.64
C LEU A 219 -0.83 10.19 -4.23
N MET A 220 -0.17 11.31 -3.95
CA MET A 220 -0.06 11.89 -2.60
C MET A 220 -0.79 13.23 -2.44
N SER A 221 -1.20 13.88 -3.53
CA SER A 221 -1.88 15.19 -3.48
C SER A 221 -2.39 15.58 -4.86
N ALA A 222 -3.36 16.49 -4.89
CA ALA A 222 -3.92 17.08 -6.11
C ALA A 222 -4.16 16.06 -7.22
N PHE A 223 -4.75 14.90 -6.85
CA PHE A 223 -4.94 13.79 -7.80
C PHE A 223 -5.93 14.13 -8.90
N PRO A 224 -5.84 13.48 -10.08
CA PRO A 224 -6.80 13.62 -11.17
C PRO A 224 -8.26 13.48 -10.75
N ALA A 225 -9.18 14.04 -11.53
CA ALA A 225 -10.60 14.07 -11.20
C ALA A 225 -11.27 12.69 -11.12
N GLU A 226 -10.67 11.64 -11.66
CA GLU A 226 -11.17 10.26 -11.54
C GLU A 226 -11.04 9.64 -10.14
N TYR A 227 -10.26 10.27 -9.25
CA TYR A 227 -10.06 9.79 -7.87
C TYR A 227 -10.84 10.66 -6.90
N GLY A 228 -11.70 10.04 -6.12
CA GLY A 228 -12.48 10.66 -5.06
C GLY A 228 -12.33 9.93 -3.73
N ASN A 229 -13.14 10.31 -2.76
CA ASN A 229 -13.22 9.69 -1.44
C ASN A 229 -11.88 9.56 -0.71
N SER A 230 -10.95 10.50 -0.93
CA SER A 230 -9.61 10.53 -0.34
C SER A 230 -9.15 11.97 -0.10
N VAL A 231 -8.57 12.23 1.07
CA VAL A 231 -7.92 13.52 1.42
C VAL A 231 -6.42 13.37 1.70
N SER A 232 -5.88 12.15 1.60
CA SER A 232 -4.47 11.85 1.90
C SER A 232 -3.72 11.31 0.68
N GLY A 233 -4.10 10.13 0.18
CA GLY A 233 -3.45 9.55 -0.98
C GLY A 233 -4.18 8.35 -1.57
N VAL A 234 -3.78 7.96 -2.79
CA VAL A 234 -4.41 6.87 -3.55
C VAL A 234 -3.36 5.91 -4.07
N PHE A 235 -3.52 4.62 -3.78
CA PHE A 235 -2.85 3.54 -4.49
C PHE A 235 -3.71 3.11 -5.68
N ASP A 236 -3.33 3.44 -6.90
CA ASP A 236 -3.98 2.95 -8.12
C ASP A 236 -3.24 1.73 -8.66
N LEU A 237 -3.64 0.55 -8.21
CA LEU A 237 -2.98 -0.72 -8.45
C LEU A 237 -3.57 -1.43 -9.67
N LYS A 238 -2.69 -2.03 -10.47
CA LYS A 238 -3.05 -2.83 -11.63
C LYS A 238 -2.61 -4.27 -11.42
N LEU A 239 -3.46 -5.23 -11.78
CA LEU A 239 -3.09 -6.64 -11.79
C LEU A 239 -2.45 -6.99 -13.13
N ARG A 240 -1.31 -7.67 -13.13
CA ARG A 240 -0.71 -8.18 -14.36
C ARG A 240 -1.51 -9.35 -14.93
N SER A 241 -1.44 -9.57 -16.21
CA SER A 241 -1.99 -10.76 -16.86
C SER A 241 -0.99 -11.91 -16.78
N GLY A 242 -1.50 -13.15 -16.80
CA GLY A 242 -0.66 -14.34 -16.90
C GLY A 242 -0.05 -14.49 -18.30
N ASN A 243 1.01 -15.30 -18.41
CA ASN A 243 1.65 -15.63 -19.67
C ASN A 243 0.66 -16.33 -20.61
N ASP A 244 0.45 -15.79 -21.81
CA ASP A 244 -0.51 -16.33 -22.80
C ASP A 244 0.12 -17.33 -23.78
N GLN A 245 1.42 -17.66 -23.63
CA GLN A 245 2.16 -18.56 -24.52
C GLN A 245 2.70 -19.81 -23.80
N ARG A 246 3.07 -19.68 -22.53
CA ARG A 246 3.73 -20.75 -21.78
C ARG A 246 3.19 -20.83 -20.34
N HIS A 247 3.21 -22.06 -19.79
CA HIS A 247 2.94 -22.26 -18.37
C HIS A 247 4.20 -22.01 -17.57
N GLU A 248 4.08 -21.15 -16.55
CA GLU A 248 5.15 -20.74 -15.65
C GLU A 248 4.67 -20.80 -14.20
N PHE A 249 5.60 -21.10 -13.31
CA PHE A 249 5.29 -21.32 -11.90
C PHE A 249 6.29 -20.59 -11.02
N THR A 250 5.84 -20.19 -9.84
CA THR A 250 6.67 -19.69 -8.75
C THR A 250 6.30 -20.42 -7.47
N GLY A 251 7.27 -21.01 -6.80
CA GLY A 251 7.15 -21.46 -5.42
C GLY A 251 7.98 -20.55 -4.51
N GLN A 252 7.48 -20.23 -3.33
CA GLN A 252 8.23 -19.52 -2.32
C GLN A 252 7.89 -20.06 -0.93
N PHE A 253 8.93 -20.27 -0.14
CA PHE A 253 8.83 -20.58 1.28
C PHE A 253 9.61 -19.53 2.07
N GLY A 254 9.03 -18.98 3.12
CA GLY A 254 9.68 -17.96 3.92
C GLY A 254 8.93 -17.60 5.19
N PHE A 255 9.46 -16.61 5.88
CA PHE A 255 8.93 -16.12 7.15
C PHE A 255 7.46 -15.65 7.03
N LEU A 256 7.13 -14.94 5.95
CA LEU A 256 5.78 -14.38 5.73
C LEU A 256 4.79 -15.36 5.09
N GLY A 257 5.19 -16.60 4.83
CA GLY A 257 4.28 -17.61 4.28
C GLY A 257 4.92 -18.51 3.24
N THR A 258 4.19 -19.58 2.93
CA THR A 258 4.43 -20.43 1.76
C THR A 258 3.51 -19.95 0.64
N GLU A 259 4.07 -19.71 -0.54
CA GLU A 259 3.36 -19.17 -1.68
C GLU A 259 3.53 -20.06 -2.90
N PHE A 260 2.46 -20.17 -3.66
CA PHE A 260 2.50 -20.83 -4.96
C PHE A 260 1.76 -19.97 -5.98
N LEU A 261 2.41 -19.74 -7.14
CA LEU A 261 1.82 -19.03 -8.27
C LEU A 261 1.94 -19.90 -9.52
N ALA A 262 0.84 -19.97 -10.27
CA ALA A 262 0.76 -20.61 -11.57
C ALA A 262 0.17 -19.63 -12.59
N GLU A 263 0.74 -19.60 -13.78
CA GLU A 263 0.24 -18.80 -14.89
C GLU A 263 0.46 -19.52 -16.22
N GLY A 264 -0.38 -19.21 -17.21
CA GLY A 264 -0.24 -19.81 -18.52
C GLY A 264 -1.42 -19.54 -19.45
N PRO A 265 -1.32 -20.03 -20.71
CA PRO A 265 -2.40 -19.96 -21.67
C PRO A 265 -3.56 -20.90 -21.28
N LEU A 266 -4.80 -20.45 -21.48
CA LEU A 266 -6.00 -21.28 -21.39
C LEU A 266 -6.33 -21.98 -22.71
N ASN A 267 -5.75 -21.52 -23.82
CA ASN A 267 -5.92 -22.11 -25.14
C ASN A 267 -4.63 -22.04 -25.98
N LYS A 268 -4.54 -22.90 -26.98
CA LYS A 268 -3.34 -22.98 -27.86
C LYS A 268 -3.12 -21.73 -28.72
N LYS A 269 -4.14 -20.89 -28.90
CA LYS A 269 -4.03 -19.66 -29.71
C LYS A 269 -3.47 -18.48 -28.93
N GLY A 270 -3.25 -18.58 -27.63
CA GLY A 270 -2.78 -17.48 -26.79
C GLY A 270 -3.77 -16.32 -26.64
N THR A 271 -5.06 -16.57 -26.94
CA THR A 271 -6.11 -15.54 -26.82
C THR A 271 -6.72 -15.47 -25.43
N ALA A 272 -6.38 -16.41 -24.56
CA ALA A 272 -6.80 -16.41 -23.16
C ALA A 272 -5.66 -16.91 -22.27
N SER A 273 -5.48 -16.26 -21.12
CA SER A 273 -4.47 -16.63 -20.10
C SER A 273 -5.05 -16.61 -18.71
N PHE A 274 -4.39 -17.31 -17.81
CA PHE A 274 -4.68 -17.27 -16.38
C PHE A 274 -3.43 -16.95 -15.57
N LEU A 275 -3.66 -16.37 -14.42
CA LEU A 275 -2.71 -16.19 -13.33
C LEU A 275 -3.45 -16.49 -12.03
N MET A 276 -2.88 -17.37 -11.21
CA MET A 276 -3.43 -17.73 -9.91
C MET A 276 -2.31 -17.80 -8.89
N MET A 277 -2.55 -17.29 -7.69
CA MET A 277 -1.60 -17.30 -6.58
C MET A 277 -2.33 -17.63 -5.28
N GLY A 278 -1.75 -18.48 -4.46
CA GLY A 278 -2.16 -18.73 -3.10
C GLY A 278 -1.00 -18.57 -2.13
N ARG A 279 -1.27 -18.06 -0.93
CA ARG A 279 -0.32 -17.96 0.18
C ARG A 279 -0.97 -18.48 1.46
N TYR A 280 -0.17 -19.15 2.28
CA TYR A 280 -0.56 -19.56 3.63
C TYR A 280 0.56 -19.24 4.63
N SER A 281 0.19 -18.76 5.80
CA SER A 281 1.10 -18.38 6.89
C SER A 281 1.94 -19.57 7.37
N THR A 282 3.24 -19.36 7.52
CA THR A 282 4.20 -20.34 8.08
C THR A 282 4.53 -20.07 9.55
N LEU A 283 3.96 -19.03 10.17
CA LEU A 283 4.32 -18.61 11.52
C LEU A 283 4.04 -19.67 12.58
N SER A 284 2.96 -20.45 12.41
CA SER A 284 2.65 -21.58 13.29
C SER A 284 3.71 -22.71 13.24
N LEU A 285 4.35 -22.90 12.08
CA LEU A 285 5.42 -23.87 11.93
C LEU A 285 6.66 -23.49 12.75
N PHE A 286 6.99 -22.18 12.78
CA PHE A 286 8.15 -21.71 13.55
C PHE A 286 7.95 -21.87 15.06
N LYS A 287 6.73 -21.65 15.59
CA LYS A 287 6.41 -21.93 16.99
C LYS A 287 6.60 -23.40 17.30
N SER A 288 6.12 -24.31 16.45
CA SER A 288 6.29 -25.77 16.66
C SER A 288 7.76 -26.22 16.62
N LEU A 289 8.63 -25.43 16.02
CA LEU A 289 10.10 -25.62 16.00
C LEU A 289 10.81 -24.92 17.17
N GLY A 290 10.07 -24.34 18.13
CA GLY A 290 10.63 -23.61 19.27
C GLY A 290 11.24 -22.26 18.94
N ILE A 291 10.97 -21.71 17.75
CA ILE A 291 11.45 -20.39 17.33
C ILE A 291 10.44 -19.33 17.80
N GLN A 292 10.84 -18.52 18.79
CA GLN A 292 10.04 -17.39 19.27
C GLN A 292 10.06 -16.25 18.27
N LEU A 293 8.89 -15.78 17.85
CA LEU A 293 8.71 -14.76 16.81
C LEU A 293 8.39 -13.36 17.38
N GLY A 294 8.80 -13.10 18.60
CA GLY A 294 8.60 -11.81 19.27
C GLY A 294 7.21 -11.55 19.84
N THR A 295 6.22 -12.43 19.60
CA THR A 295 4.89 -12.41 20.23
C THR A 295 4.48 -13.81 20.61
N ASP A 296 3.77 -13.97 21.73
CA ASP A 296 3.23 -15.27 22.14
C ASP A 296 1.98 -15.66 21.31
N ALA A 297 1.34 -14.69 20.70
CA ALA A 297 0.21 -14.91 19.80
C ALA A 297 0.68 -15.41 18.43
N ILE A 298 0.02 -16.44 17.90
CA ILE A 298 0.32 -16.97 16.56
C ILE A 298 -0.75 -16.49 15.59
N PRO A 299 -0.42 -15.47 14.77
CA PRO A 299 -1.32 -15.09 13.71
C PRO A 299 -1.34 -16.16 12.61
N THR A 300 -2.54 -16.60 12.24
CA THR A 300 -2.76 -17.46 11.08
C THR A 300 -3.46 -16.68 9.98
N TYR A 301 -2.99 -16.83 8.74
CA TYR A 301 -3.63 -16.18 7.60
C TYR A 301 -3.39 -16.96 6.31
N GLY A 302 -4.29 -16.75 5.36
CA GLY A 302 -4.13 -17.24 4.01
C GLY A 302 -4.85 -16.33 3.04
N ASP A 303 -4.31 -16.24 1.82
CA ASP A 303 -4.88 -15.43 0.76
C ASP A 303 -4.78 -16.12 -0.60
N LEU A 304 -5.66 -15.69 -1.48
CA LEU A 304 -5.77 -16.14 -2.87
C LEU A 304 -5.96 -14.93 -3.76
N ALA A 305 -5.30 -14.96 -4.92
CA ALA A 305 -5.57 -13.99 -5.99
C ALA A 305 -5.53 -14.67 -7.35
N PHE A 306 -6.35 -14.18 -8.27
CA PHE A 306 -6.42 -14.70 -9.63
C PHE A 306 -6.77 -13.63 -10.65
N LYS A 307 -6.34 -13.85 -11.91
CA LYS A 307 -6.79 -13.08 -13.07
C LYS A 307 -6.87 -13.99 -14.29
N PHE A 308 -8.05 -14.06 -14.88
CA PHE A 308 -8.29 -14.66 -16.18
C PHE A 308 -8.44 -13.54 -17.21
N ASN A 309 -7.72 -13.63 -18.29
CA ASN A 309 -7.67 -12.58 -19.30
C ASN A 309 -8.04 -13.12 -20.67
N PHE A 310 -8.96 -12.47 -21.38
CA PHE A 310 -9.51 -12.88 -22.67
C PHE A 310 -9.34 -11.74 -23.68
N LYS A 311 -8.51 -11.97 -24.70
CA LYS A 311 -8.41 -11.09 -25.88
C LYS A 311 -9.67 -11.26 -26.73
N LEU A 312 -10.40 -10.18 -26.98
CA LEU A 312 -11.64 -10.22 -27.72
C LEU A 312 -11.40 -10.05 -29.23
N ARG A 313 -12.30 -10.66 -30.07
CA ARG A 313 -12.32 -10.38 -31.50
C ARG A 313 -12.55 -8.89 -31.76
N LYS A 314 -11.87 -8.29 -32.74
CA LYS A 314 -11.92 -6.85 -33.08
C LYS A 314 -11.29 -5.95 -32.00
N GLY A 315 -10.25 -6.45 -31.30
CA GLY A 315 -9.55 -5.72 -30.27
C GLY A 315 -10.34 -5.64 -28.93
N GLY A 316 -9.67 -5.28 -27.87
CA GLY A 316 -10.22 -5.21 -26.53
C GLY A 316 -9.88 -6.40 -25.68
N ASN A 317 -10.12 -6.26 -24.41
CA ASN A 317 -9.74 -7.21 -23.35
C ASN A 317 -10.84 -7.33 -22.32
N LEU A 318 -11.22 -8.54 -21.97
CA LEU A 318 -12.10 -8.86 -20.87
C LEU A 318 -11.29 -9.61 -19.82
N SER A 319 -11.29 -9.11 -18.57
CA SER A 319 -10.59 -9.75 -17.48
C SER A 319 -11.55 -10.07 -16.36
N PHE A 320 -11.56 -11.32 -15.90
CA PHE A 320 -12.19 -11.73 -14.65
C PHE A 320 -11.09 -11.91 -13.62
N TRP A 321 -11.18 -11.20 -12.48
CA TRP A 321 -10.14 -11.14 -11.48
C TRP A 321 -10.71 -11.15 -10.08
N GLY A 322 -9.89 -11.53 -9.11
CA GLY A 322 -10.25 -11.45 -7.72
C GLY A 322 -9.05 -11.61 -6.81
N MET A 323 -9.21 -11.16 -5.58
CA MET A 323 -8.29 -11.38 -4.48
C MET A 323 -9.03 -11.37 -3.16
N GLY A 324 -8.47 -12.03 -2.17
CA GLY A 324 -9.01 -12.01 -0.82
C GLY A 324 -8.18 -12.81 0.15
N GLY A 325 -8.41 -12.58 1.43
CA GLY A 325 -7.72 -13.26 2.50
C GLY A 325 -8.57 -13.39 3.76
N LYS A 326 -8.20 -14.36 4.57
CA LYS A 326 -8.76 -14.60 5.90
C LYS A 326 -7.63 -14.70 6.90
N SER A 327 -7.83 -14.11 8.08
CA SER A 327 -6.87 -14.14 9.17
C SER A 327 -7.54 -14.29 10.52
N ASN A 328 -6.84 -14.93 11.45
CA ASN A 328 -7.26 -15.10 12.83
C ASN A 328 -6.04 -15.02 13.75
N ILE A 329 -6.22 -14.40 14.90
CA ILE A 329 -5.23 -14.34 15.97
C ILE A 329 -5.94 -14.49 17.31
N ALA A 330 -5.32 -15.24 18.23
CA ALA A 330 -5.72 -15.30 19.62
C ALA A 330 -4.55 -14.83 20.50
N ILE A 331 -4.83 -13.88 21.39
CA ILE A 331 -3.88 -13.38 22.39
C ILE A 331 -4.40 -13.87 23.73
N MET A 332 -3.76 -14.92 24.23
CA MET A 332 -4.18 -15.62 25.45
C MET A 332 -3.36 -15.13 26.64
N ILE A 333 -3.89 -14.16 27.36
CA ILE A 333 -3.28 -13.68 28.61
C ILE A 333 -3.50 -14.67 29.74
N SER A 334 -4.59 -15.45 29.69
CA SER A 334 -4.89 -16.51 30.63
C SER A 334 -3.84 -17.64 30.67
N GLU A 335 -3.09 -17.83 29.60
CA GLU A 335 -2.02 -18.83 29.49
C GLU A 335 -0.67 -18.34 30.05
N LYS A 336 -0.56 -17.07 30.48
CA LYS A 336 0.69 -16.49 30.96
C LYS A 336 0.82 -16.62 32.47
N THR A 337 1.95 -17.13 32.91
CA THR A 337 2.28 -17.27 34.32
C THR A 337 3.04 -16.08 34.90
N GLU A 338 3.72 -15.30 34.03
CA GLU A 338 4.49 -14.13 34.42
C GLU A 338 3.80 -12.84 33.98
N TYR A 339 3.88 -11.81 34.82
CA TYR A 339 3.40 -10.47 34.48
C TYR A 339 4.40 -9.80 33.54
N THR A 340 3.92 -9.32 32.39
CA THR A 340 4.71 -8.57 31.44
C THR A 340 3.93 -7.38 30.90
N THR A 341 4.60 -6.26 30.71
CA THR A 341 4.07 -5.07 30.04
C THR A 341 4.38 -5.05 28.53
N ASP A 342 5.21 -5.98 28.05
CA ASP A 342 5.54 -6.16 26.63
C ASP A 342 4.49 -7.00 25.88
N LEU A 343 3.21 -6.60 25.97
CA LEU A 343 2.09 -7.30 25.37
C LEU A 343 1.65 -6.63 24.08
N TYR A 344 1.30 -7.45 23.09
CA TYR A 344 0.67 -7.01 21.83
C TYR A 344 -0.83 -6.70 22.00
N GLY A 345 -1.41 -6.97 23.15
CA GLY A 345 -2.81 -6.76 23.48
C GLY A 345 -2.97 -6.06 24.83
N GLU A 346 -4.20 -6.02 25.30
CA GLU A 346 -4.52 -5.55 26.65
C GLU A 346 -4.18 -6.64 27.67
N GLY A 347 -3.53 -6.24 28.76
CA GLY A 347 -3.00 -7.19 29.76
C GLY A 347 -4.04 -7.85 30.65
N ASP A 348 -5.31 -7.46 30.61
CA ASP A 348 -6.39 -7.88 31.49
C ASP A 348 -7.42 -8.81 30.83
N ARG A 349 -7.19 -9.22 29.56
CA ARG A 349 -8.19 -9.97 28.79
C ARG A 349 -7.58 -10.92 27.77
N ASP A 350 -8.28 -12.00 27.50
CA ASP A 350 -8.06 -12.79 26.29
C ASP A 350 -8.74 -12.12 25.10
N GLN A 351 -8.08 -12.14 23.95
CA GLN A 351 -8.55 -11.48 22.75
C GLN A 351 -8.55 -12.44 21.57
N TYR A 352 -9.70 -12.61 20.94
CA TYR A 352 -9.87 -13.39 19.72
C TYR A 352 -10.25 -12.42 18.60
N PHE A 353 -9.42 -12.30 17.58
CA PHE A 353 -9.64 -11.39 16.47
C PHE A 353 -9.56 -12.12 15.14
N GLY A 354 -10.54 -11.91 14.29
CA GLY A 354 -10.59 -12.50 12.96
C GLY A 354 -11.08 -11.51 11.90
N THR A 355 -10.42 -11.52 10.74
CA THR A 355 -10.85 -10.71 9.59
C THR A 355 -10.87 -11.53 8.32
N SER A 356 -11.79 -11.18 7.44
CA SER A 356 -11.77 -11.63 6.05
C SER A 356 -12.14 -10.48 5.13
N MET A 357 -11.41 -10.35 4.03
CA MET A 357 -11.76 -9.46 2.93
C MET A 357 -11.68 -10.22 1.61
N GLY A 358 -12.53 -9.87 0.68
CA GLY A 358 -12.49 -10.39 -0.67
C GLY A 358 -13.08 -9.41 -1.65
N VAL A 359 -12.52 -9.38 -2.86
CA VAL A 359 -13.03 -8.63 -4.00
C VAL A 359 -12.90 -9.45 -5.26
N THR A 360 -13.93 -9.44 -6.09
CA THR A 360 -13.90 -10.02 -7.44
C THR A 360 -14.54 -9.06 -8.42
N GLY A 361 -14.01 -9.00 -9.63
CA GLY A 361 -14.47 -8.04 -10.62
C GLY A 361 -14.32 -8.54 -12.07
N LEU A 362 -15.13 -7.95 -12.94
CA LEU A 362 -15.09 -8.10 -14.37
C LEU A 362 -14.70 -6.76 -14.98
N THR A 363 -13.56 -6.71 -15.66
CA THR A 363 -13.05 -5.49 -16.30
C THR A 363 -13.04 -5.64 -17.81
N TYR A 364 -13.68 -4.72 -18.50
CA TYR A 364 -13.65 -4.58 -19.94
C TYR A 364 -12.85 -3.36 -20.34
N LYS A 365 -11.85 -3.53 -21.22
CA LYS A 365 -11.01 -2.45 -21.77
C LYS A 365 -10.97 -2.56 -23.30
N LYS A 366 -11.24 -1.47 -24.00
CA LYS A 366 -11.21 -1.46 -25.46
C LYS A 366 -10.86 -0.08 -26.03
N ALA A 367 -9.87 -0.04 -26.92
CA ALA A 367 -9.73 1.04 -27.87
C ALA A 367 -10.81 0.87 -28.96
N ILE A 368 -11.81 1.76 -28.96
CA ILE A 368 -12.90 1.73 -29.95
C ILE A 368 -12.37 2.12 -31.33
N ASN A 369 -11.50 3.11 -31.34
CA ASN A 369 -10.71 3.59 -32.46
C ASN A 369 -9.43 4.30 -31.93
N GLU A 370 -8.64 4.91 -32.80
CA GLU A 370 -7.39 5.61 -32.44
C GLU A 370 -7.61 6.75 -31.45
N LYS A 371 -8.83 7.28 -31.36
CA LYS A 371 -9.15 8.45 -30.52
C LYS A 371 -9.90 8.12 -29.26
N THR A 372 -10.54 6.95 -29.17
CA THR A 372 -11.48 6.63 -28.08
C THR A 372 -11.15 5.32 -27.42
N PHE A 373 -10.92 5.38 -26.11
CA PHE A 373 -10.71 4.21 -25.24
C PHE A 373 -11.76 4.17 -24.14
N VAL A 374 -12.30 2.98 -23.89
CA VAL A 374 -13.29 2.73 -22.84
C VAL A 374 -12.72 1.71 -21.86
N SER A 375 -12.86 1.99 -20.58
CA SER A 375 -12.59 1.06 -19.48
C SER A 375 -13.80 1.00 -18.56
N SER A 376 -14.31 -0.21 -18.31
CA SER A 376 -15.45 -0.41 -17.40
C SER A 376 -15.18 -1.60 -16.51
N THR A 377 -15.49 -1.49 -15.23
CA THR A 377 -15.33 -2.55 -14.21
C THR A 377 -16.59 -2.65 -13.37
N LEU A 378 -17.09 -3.87 -13.20
CA LEU A 378 -18.11 -4.21 -12.21
C LEU A 378 -17.47 -5.16 -11.20
N ALA A 379 -17.64 -4.89 -9.90
CA ALA A 379 -17.03 -5.70 -8.85
C ALA A 379 -17.94 -5.91 -7.65
N LEU A 380 -17.71 -7.01 -6.95
CA LEU A 380 -18.30 -7.35 -5.68
C LEU A 380 -17.20 -7.47 -4.65
N SER A 381 -17.39 -6.89 -3.47
CA SER A 381 -16.47 -7.05 -2.35
C SER A 381 -17.21 -7.31 -1.06
N GLN A 382 -16.51 -7.97 -0.14
CA GLN A 382 -16.98 -8.22 1.22
C GLN A 382 -15.83 -8.00 2.19
N GLU A 383 -16.14 -7.40 3.31
CA GLU A 383 -15.26 -7.27 4.46
C GLU A 383 -16.01 -7.74 5.71
N ILE A 384 -15.39 -8.62 6.50
CA ILE A 384 -15.92 -9.09 7.77
C ILE A 384 -14.83 -8.93 8.83
N GLN A 385 -15.19 -8.32 9.94
CA GLN A 385 -14.32 -8.15 11.11
C GLN A 385 -15.05 -8.65 12.33
N ARG A 386 -14.36 -9.47 13.14
CA ARG A 386 -14.91 -10.07 14.35
C ARG A 386 -13.89 -9.99 15.47
N ALA A 387 -14.35 -9.64 16.67
CA ALA A 387 -13.57 -9.82 17.87
C ALA A 387 -14.46 -10.27 19.02
N ASN A 388 -13.90 -11.12 19.86
CA ASN A 388 -14.42 -11.45 21.17
C ASN A 388 -13.32 -11.22 22.19
N HIS A 389 -13.63 -10.53 23.28
CA HIS A 389 -12.71 -10.35 24.38
C HIS A 389 -13.33 -10.94 25.63
N ASP A 390 -12.52 -11.68 26.39
CA ASP A 390 -12.88 -12.24 27.69
C ASP A 390 -12.03 -11.59 28.78
N TYR A 391 -12.68 -10.93 29.73
CA TYR A 391 -12.02 -10.27 30.84
C TYR A 391 -11.50 -11.31 31.83
N LEU A 392 -10.29 -11.05 32.35
CA LEU A 392 -9.60 -11.91 33.32
C LEU A 392 -9.56 -11.20 34.68
N GLN A 393 -10.37 -11.63 35.60
CA GLN A 393 -10.23 -11.21 37.00
C GLN A 393 -9.00 -11.92 37.60
N ARG A 394 -7.95 -11.16 37.90
CA ARG A 394 -6.66 -11.72 38.31
C ARG A 394 -6.22 -11.18 39.67
N SER A 395 -5.44 -12.00 40.39
CA SER A 395 -4.70 -11.60 41.60
C SER A 395 -3.29 -12.15 41.54
N LEU A 396 -2.41 -11.57 42.36
CA LEU A 396 -1.07 -12.09 42.58
C LEU A 396 -1.13 -13.12 43.73
N ASN A 397 -0.64 -14.31 43.47
CA ASN A 397 -0.38 -15.31 44.49
C ASN A 397 1.09 -15.21 44.89
N THR A 398 1.33 -14.82 46.13
CA THR A 398 2.67 -14.70 46.75
C THR A 398 2.96 -15.84 47.76
N ALA A 399 2.08 -16.84 47.84
CA ALA A 399 2.28 -17.97 48.75
C ALA A 399 3.44 -18.87 48.28
N GLY A 400 4.37 -19.16 49.17
CA GLY A 400 5.51 -20.04 48.90
C GLY A 400 6.79 -19.38 48.37
N GLY A 401 6.86 -18.05 48.33
CA GLY A 401 8.06 -17.32 47.87
C GLY A 401 8.19 -17.08 46.37
N ASP A 402 7.37 -17.74 45.56
CA ASP A 402 7.23 -17.50 44.13
C ASP A 402 6.00 -16.64 43.83
N THR A 403 6.18 -15.59 43.01
CA THR A 403 5.08 -14.73 42.61
C THR A 403 4.47 -15.28 41.31
N SER A 404 3.19 -15.68 41.35
CA SER A 404 2.46 -16.15 40.17
C SER A 404 1.13 -15.43 40.03
N ILE A 405 0.65 -15.33 38.79
CA ILE A 405 -0.68 -14.79 38.49
C ILE A 405 -1.72 -15.88 38.70
N GLN A 406 -2.72 -15.60 39.54
CA GLN A 406 -3.89 -16.42 39.70
C GLN A 406 -5.08 -15.81 38.98
N ILE A 407 -5.75 -16.60 38.15
CA ILE A 407 -7.00 -16.21 37.48
C ILE A 407 -8.15 -16.64 38.38
N ASN A 408 -8.92 -15.68 38.86
CA ASN A 408 -10.03 -15.89 39.78
C ASN A 408 -11.35 -16.17 39.03
N ALA A 409 -11.55 -15.47 37.89
CA ALA A 409 -12.70 -15.65 37.02
C ALA A 409 -12.37 -15.18 35.57
N ILE A 410 -13.09 -15.77 34.59
CA ILE A 410 -13.08 -15.37 33.18
C ILE A 410 -14.52 -15.16 32.76
N TYR A 411 -14.84 -14.01 32.15
CA TYR A 411 -16.18 -13.75 31.64
C TYR A 411 -16.16 -12.85 30.41
N PRO A 412 -17.19 -12.95 29.53
CA PRO A 412 -17.24 -12.18 28.31
C PRO A 412 -17.19 -10.66 28.59
N LEU A 413 -16.30 -9.95 27.93
CA LEU A 413 -16.13 -8.49 28.04
C LEU A 413 -16.83 -7.77 26.89
N MET A 414 -16.62 -8.21 25.67
CA MET A 414 -17.25 -7.67 24.49
C MET A 414 -17.24 -8.63 23.31
N ALA A 415 -18.20 -8.46 22.40
CA ALA A 415 -18.22 -9.18 21.12
C ALA A 415 -18.73 -8.27 20.02
N TYR A 416 -18.03 -8.27 18.85
CA TYR A 416 -18.55 -7.60 17.69
C TYR A 416 -18.37 -8.39 16.40
N THR A 417 -19.26 -8.12 15.45
CA THR A 417 -19.15 -8.56 14.05
C THR A 417 -19.63 -7.42 13.16
N PHE A 418 -18.72 -6.88 12.34
CA PHE A 418 -19.02 -5.91 11.31
C PHE A 418 -18.86 -6.57 9.96
N THR A 419 -19.94 -6.56 9.17
CA THR A 419 -19.97 -7.09 7.80
C THR A 419 -20.38 -5.96 6.86
N THR A 420 -19.54 -5.70 5.85
CA THR A 420 -19.84 -4.79 4.75
C THR A 420 -19.70 -5.53 3.44
N ASN A 421 -20.80 -5.67 2.70
CA ASN A 421 -20.78 -6.08 1.30
C ASN A 421 -20.87 -4.85 0.42
N LYS A 422 -20.18 -4.85 -0.72
CA LYS A 422 -20.19 -3.69 -1.61
C LYS A 422 -20.28 -4.14 -3.07
N ILE A 423 -21.16 -3.50 -3.82
CA ILE A 423 -21.27 -3.60 -5.27
C ILE A 423 -20.69 -2.32 -5.86
N SER A 424 -19.66 -2.45 -6.70
CA SER A 424 -18.93 -1.31 -7.26
C SER A 424 -19.00 -1.31 -8.78
N SER A 425 -19.22 -0.14 -9.36
CA SER A 425 -19.18 0.08 -10.81
C SER A 425 -18.29 1.27 -11.14
N TYR A 426 -17.38 1.09 -12.05
CA TYR A 426 -16.52 2.13 -12.61
C TYR A 426 -16.63 2.12 -14.13
N THR A 427 -16.81 3.28 -14.73
CA THR A 427 -16.69 3.44 -16.19
C THR A 427 -16.01 4.75 -16.50
N ALA A 428 -15.02 4.69 -17.40
CA ALA A 428 -14.32 5.87 -17.91
C ALA A 428 -14.13 5.78 -19.41
N VAL A 429 -14.28 6.91 -20.08
CA VAL A 429 -14.04 7.10 -21.50
C VAL A 429 -12.94 8.14 -21.66
N ASN A 430 -11.85 7.76 -22.33
CA ASN A 430 -10.84 8.67 -22.83
C ASN A 430 -11.15 9.00 -24.28
N HIS A 431 -11.28 10.28 -24.62
CA HIS A 431 -11.52 10.72 -25.97
C HIS A 431 -10.52 11.80 -26.38
N LYS A 432 -9.65 11.45 -27.34
CA LYS A 432 -8.67 12.35 -27.96
C LYS A 432 -9.37 13.14 -29.08
N ILE A 433 -9.71 14.41 -28.82
CA ILE A 433 -10.29 15.29 -29.83
C ILE A 433 -9.29 15.47 -30.99
N ASN A 434 -8.05 15.78 -30.62
CA ASN A 434 -6.88 15.90 -31.50
C ASN A 434 -5.60 15.65 -30.70
N LYS A 435 -4.41 15.85 -31.29
CA LYS A 435 -3.10 15.66 -30.65
C LYS A 435 -2.88 16.54 -29.41
N GLN A 436 -3.61 17.63 -29.27
CA GLN A 436 -3.46 18.60 -28.18
C GLN A 436 -4.51 18.43 -27.08
N HIS A 437 -5.69 17.90 -27.39
CA HIS A 437 -6.82 17.87 -26.46
C HIS A 437 -7.33 16.46 -26.23
N LEU A 438 -7.25 16.03 -24.97
CA LEU A 438 -7.82 14.79 -24.45
C LEU A 438 -8.90 15.12 -23.40
N ILE A 439 -10.04 14.50 -23.48
CA ILE A 439 -11.08 14.52 -22.45
C ILE A 439 -11.21 13.12 -21.87
N LYS A 440 -11.21 13.01 -20.54
CA LYS A 440 -11.57 11.81 -19.80
C LYS A 440 -12.79 12.11 -18.94
N PHE A 441 -13.83 11.29 -19.05
CA PHE A 441 -15.04 11.42 -18.24
C PHE A 441 -15.55 10.06 -17.82
N GLY A 442 -16.30 10.03 -16.72
CA GLY A 442 -16.81 8.77 -16.20
C GLY A 442 -17.45 8.92 -14.83
N TYR A 443 -17.57 7.79 -14.16
CA TYR A 443 -18.11 7.72 -12.80
C TYR A 443 -17.52 6.54 -12.03
N ASN A 444 -17.54 6.67 -10.69
CA ASN A 444 -17.49 5.57 -9.73
C ASN A 444 -18.83 5.52 -8.98
N ALA A 445 -19.34 4.33 -8.71
CA ALA A 445 -20.56 4.14 -7.94
C ALA A 445 -20.42 2.90 -7.05
N ASP A 446 -20.66 3.06 -5.77
CA ASP A 446 -20.60 2.03 -4.75
C ASP A 446 -21.95 1.91 -4.02
N LEU A 447 -22.50 0.71 -3.95
CA LEU A 447 -23.62 0.35 -3.10
C LEU A 447 -23.08 -0.49 -1.94
N PHE A 448 -23.21 0.05 -0.73
CA PHE A 448 -22.83 -0.62 0.51
C PHE A 448 -24.04 -1.28 1.15
N LEU A 449 -23.88 -2.54 1.57
CA LEU A 449 -24.85 -3.33 2.33
C LEU A 449 -24.15 -3.72 3.65
N MET A 450 -24.65 -3.22 4.76
CA MET A 450 -23.98 -3.29 6.06
C MET A 450 -24.81 -4.09 7.06
N ASN A 451 -24.13 -4.90 7.87
CA ASN A 451 -24.67 -5.51 9.09
C ASN A 451 -23.60 -5.39 10.18
N MET A 452 -23.88 -4.56 11.19
CA MET A 452 -22.94 -4.20 12.24
C MET A 452 -23.56 -4.46 13.60
N LYS A 453 -22.94 -5.38 14.35
CA LYS A 453 -23.39 -5.76 15.70
C LYS A 453 -22.23 -5.68 16.65
N ASP A 454 -22.43 -5.04 17.81
CA ASP A 454 -21.43 -4.93 18.87
C ASP A 454 -22.12 -4.69 20.21
N SER A 455 -21.69 -5.45 21.22
CA SER A 455 -22.07 -5.27 22.61
C SER A 455 -20.88 -5.42 23.54
N ALA A 456 -20.92 -4.73 24.66
CA ALA A 456 -19.87 -4.77 25.68
C ALA A 456 -20.47 -4.66 27.09
N LEU A 457 -19.70 -5.07 28.09
CA LEU A 457 -20.01 -4.81 29.49
C LEU A 457 -20.11 -3.32 29.78
N VAL A 458 -21.08 -2.91 30.58
CA VAL A 458 -21.22 -1.53 31.09
C VAL A 458 -20.18 -1.30 32.19
N ASP A 459 -20.03 -2.24 33.09
CA ASP A 459 -19.09 -2.23 34.20
C ASP A 459 -18.34 -3.56 34.26
N TYR A 460 -17.01 -3.51 34.44
CA TYR A 460 -16.17 -4.70 34.57
C TYR A 460 -16.45 -5.49 35.85
N ASP A 461 -16.99 -4.85 36.89
CA ASP A 461 -17.35 -5.48 38.14
C ASP A 461 -18.74 -6.14 38.10
N ASP A 462 -19.57 -5.86 37.07
CA ASP A 462 -20.85 -6.52 36.82
C ASP A 462 -20.82 -7.30 35.50
N SER A 463 -20.54 -8.59 35.59
CA SER A 463 -20.44 -9.52 34.43
C SER A 463 -21.77 -9.80 33.71
N THR A 464 -22.88 -9.22 34.16
CA THR A 464 -24.23 -9.52 33.64
C THR A 464 -24.82 -8.40 32.82
N GLN A 465 -24.29 -7.19 32.95
CA GLN A 465 -24.83 -6.00 32.24
C GLN A 465 -24.06 -5.70 30.97
N PHE A 466 -24.69 -6.01 29.83
CA PHE A 466 -24.20 -5.64 28.51
C PHE A 466 -25.03 -4.52 27.92
N PHE A 467 -24.36 -3.58 27.19
CA PHE A 467 -25.04 -2.62 26.36
C PHE A 467 -24.66 -2.75 24.90
N THR A 468 -25.59 -2.46 24.02
CA THR A 468 -25.40 -2.48 22.58
C THR A 468 -24.77 -1.16 22.14
N ARG A 469 -23.61 -1.26 21.50
CA ARG A 469 -22.91 -0.11 20.89
C ARG A 469 -23.29 0.07 19.43
N TRP A 470 -23.44 -1.04 18.70
CA TRP A 470 -23.94 -1.09 17.33
C TRP A 470 -24.94 -2.21 17.15
N ASP A 471 -26.06 -1.88 16.53
CA ASP A 471 -27.06 -2.81 15.98
C ASP A 471 -27.68 -2.15 14.77
N TYR A 472 -27.08 -2.40 13.61
CA TYR A 472 -27.47 -1.75 12.37
C TYR A 472 -27.45 -2.74 11.20
N GLU A 473 -28.56 -2.75 10.45
CA GLU A 473 -28.66 -3.39 9.15
C GLU A 473 -29.25 -2.40 8.16
N GLY A 474 -28.54 -2.20 7.02
CA GLY A 474 -29.00 -1.22 6.03
C GLY A 474 -28.04 -1.05 4.87
N SER A 475 -28.39 -0.09 4.00
CA SER A 475 -27.61 0.19 2.80
C SER A 475 -27.44 1.68 2.56
N CYS A 476 -26.37 2.03 1.82
CA CYS A 476 -26.14 3.38 1.31
C CYS A 476 -25.38 3.34 -0.01
N VAL A 477 -25.46 4.45 -0.76
CA VAL A 477 -24.73 4.60 -2.02
C VAL A 477 -23.77 5.79 -1.94
N LEU A 478 -22.61 5.64 -2.61
CA LEU A 478 -21.67 6.71 -2.92
C LEU A 478 -21.53 6.78 -4.43
N ILE A 479 -21.85 7.92 -5.04
CA ILE A 479 -21.78 8.13 -6.49
C ILE A 479 -20.83 9.28 -6.77
N GLN A 480 -19.89 9.08 -7.71
CA GLN A 480 -18.75 9.97 -7.95
C GLN A 480 -18.56 10.22 -9.46
N PRO A 481 -19.33 11.12 -10.10
CA PRO A 481 -19.08 11.54 -11.48
C PRO A 481 -17.85 12.43 -11.58
N PHE A 482 -17.16 12.34 -12.70
CA PHE A 482 -16.00 13.17 -12.99
C PHE A 482 -15.82 13.47 -14.47
N ILE A 483 -15.16 14.59 -14.76
CA ILE A 483 -14.67 14.97 -16.08
C ILE A 483 -13.32 15.64 -15.93
N GLN A 484 -12.40 15.34 -16.83
CA GLN A 484 -11.07 15.93 -16.87
C GLN A 484 -10.65 16.21 -18.31
N TRP A 485 -10.05 17.36 -18.53
CA TRP A 485 -9.48 17.82 -19.77
C TRP A 485 -7.97 17.96 -19.63
N LYS A 486 -7.22 17.44 -20.60
CA LYS A 486 -5.78 17.66 -20.76
C LYS A 486 -5.56 18.45 -22.03
N TRP A 487 -4.83 19.53 -21.90
CA TRP A 487 -4.40 20.38 -23.02
C TRP A 487 -2.88 20.36 -23.13
N ARG A 488 -2.37 19.75 -24.18
CA ARG A 488 -0.97 19.74 -24.57
C ARG A 488 -0.71 20.96 -25.43
N MET A 489 -0.34 22.09 -24.80
CA MET A 489 -0.05 23.35 -25.48
C MET A 489 1.12 23.21 -26.48
N SER A 490 2.09 22.33 -26.14
CA SER A 490 3.24 21.96 -26.95
C SER A 490 3.81 20.60 -26.51
N ASP A 491 4.85 20.08 -27.16
CA ASP A 491 5.57 18.89 -26.69
C ASP A 491 6.18 19.06 -25.30
N ASN A 492 6.32 20.31 -24.85
CA ASN A 492 6.95 20.64 -23.57
C ASN A 492 5.98 21.14 -22.49
N THR A 493 4.72 21.47 -22.83
CA THR A 493 3.79 22.13 -21.90
C THR A 493 2.46 21.42 -21.88
N ASP A 494 2.10 20.89 -20.72
CA ASP A 494 0.82 20.26 -20.44
C ASP A 494 0.04 21.04 -19.38
N PHE A 495 -1.26 21.22 -19.61
CA PHE A 495 -2.22 21.75 -18.65
C PHE A 495 -3.36 20.75 -18.47
N THR A 496 -3.80 20.56 -17.23
CA THR A 496 -4.97 19.71 -16.91
C THR A 496 -5.97 20.49 -16.07
N ALA A 497 -7.25 20.32 -16.37
CA ALA A 497 -8.35 20.85 -15.57
C ALA A 497 -9.42 19.76 -15.43
N GLY A 498 -9.99 19.61 -14.26
CA GLY A 498 -11.01 18.60 -14.01
C GLY A 498 -11.99 19.01 -12.93
N ILE A 499 -13.13 18.35 -12.93
CA ILE A 499 -14.18 18.50 -11.91
C ILE A 499 -14.58 17.10 -11.47
N HIS A 500 -14.64 16.92 -10.16
CA HIS A 500 -15.18 15.75 -9.47
C HIS A 500 -16.32 16.19 -8.55
N SER A 501 -17.28 15.32 -8.28
CA SER A 501 -18.32 15.54 -7.27
C SER A 501 -18.72 14.21 -6.66
N GLN A 502 -19.27 14.24 -5.45
CA GLN A 502 -19.66 13.03 -4.71
C GLN A 502 -21.04 13.23 -4.07
N TYR A 503 -21.90 12.23 -4.17
CA TYR A 503 -23.14 12.14 -3.41
C TYR A 503 -23.12 10.91 -2.51
N PHE A 504 -23.38 11.11 -1.22
CA PHE A 504 -23.47 10.05 -0.22
C PHE A 504 -24.86 9.99 0.40
N SER A 505 -25.56 8.89 0.19
CA SER A 505 -26.97 8.78 0.58
C SER A 505 -27.19 8.60 2.09
N MET A 506 -26.20 8.08 2.86
CA MET A 506 -26.34 7.88 4.31
C MET A 506 -26.64 9.18 5.04
N SER A 507 -25.87 10.22 4.75
CA SER A 507 -26.01 11.55 5.31
C SER A 507 -26.76 12.52 4.39
N ASN A 508 -27.18 12.07 3.20
CA ASN A 508 -27.78 12.91 2.16
C ASN A 508 -26.89 14.12 1.80
N SER A 509 -25.57 13.91 1.77
CA SER A 509 -24.59 14.96 1.52
C SER A 509 -24.12 14.96 0.06
N LEU A 510 -23.94 16.16 -0.48
CA LEU A 510 -23.35 16.39 -1.80
C LEU A 510 -22.06 17.19 -1.62
N SER A 511 -20.94 16.69 -2.16
CA SER A 511 -19.70 17.47 -2.17
C SER A 511 -19.83 18.67 -3.11
N PRO A 512 -19.09 19.77 -2.90
CA PRO A 512 -18.99 20.82 -3.90
C PRO A 512 -18.41 20.28 -5.21
N ALA A 513 -18.46 21.06 -6.30
CA ALA A 513 -17.71 20.78 -7.51
C ALA A 513 -16.21 20.90 -7.19
N GLU A 514 -15.54 19.75 -7.03
CA GLU A 514 -14.15 19.66 -6.66
C GLU A 514 -13.26 19.94 -7.88
N LEU A 515 -12.81 21.20 -8.00
CA LEU A 515 -11.92 21.62 -9.07
C LEU A 515 -10.52 21.01 -8.87
N ARG A 516 -9.92 20.50 -9.94
CA ARG A 516 -8.56 19.95 -10.02
C ARG A 516 -7.80 20.60 -11.14
N LEU A 517 -6.62 21.15 -10.87
CA LEU A 517 -5.77 21.84 -11.82
C LEU A 517 -4.35 21.30 -11.77
N GLY A 518 -3.71 21.19 -12.93
CA GLY A 518 -2.32 20.80 -13.03
C GLY A 518 -1.62 21.48 -14.21
N PHE A 519 -0.36 21.82 -14.02
CA PHE A 519 0.51 22.42 -15.03
C PHE A 519 1.88 21.77 -14.97
N LYS A 520 2.44 21.41 -16.13
CA LYS A 520 3.80 20.89 -16.27
C LYS A 520 4.48 21.51 -17.47
N HIS A 521 5.71 21.96 -17.29
CA HIS A 521 6.54 22.49 -18.35
C HIS A 521 7.93 21.86 -18.33
N LYS A 522 8.33 21.26 -19.48
CA LYS A 522 9.65 20.68 -19.68
C LYS A 522 10.61 21.80 -20.13
N LEU A 523 11.67 22.01 -19.39
CA LEU A 523 12.75 22.96 -19.68
C LEU A 523 13.90 22.25 -20.41
N PRO A 524 14.78 23.00 -21.13
CA PRO A 524 15.99 22.42 -21.71
C PRO A 524 16.89 21.75 -20.70
N GLY A 525 17.59 20.67 -21.09
CA GLY A 525 18.50 19.93 -20.20
C GLY A 525 17.80 18.92 -19.27
N ASN A 526 16.71 18.31 -19.72
CA ASN A 526 15.94 17.28 -18.99
C ASN A 526 15.44 17.76 -17.62
N GLN A 527 14.94 18.97 -17.56
CA GLN A 527 14.35 19.61 -16.39
C GLN A 527 12.84 19.75 -16.59
N SER A 528 12.09 19.78 -15.50
CA SER A 528 10.66 20.07 -15.52
C SER A 528 10.26 20.87 -14.30
N ILE A 529 9.37 21.84 -14.48
CA ILE A 529 8.63 22.48 -13.42
C ILE A 529 7.18 22.02 -13.50
N PHE A 530 6.55 21.85 -12.36
CA PHE A 530 5.16 21.45 -12.27
C PHE A 530 4.48 22.11 -11.09
N ALA A 531 3.20 22.41 -11.24
CA ALA A 531 2.36 22.96 -10.19
C ALA A 531 0.96 22.35 -10.30
N GLY A 532 0.26 22.28 -9.20
CA GLY A 532 -1.10 21.78 -9.20
C GLY A 532 -1.83 22.07 -7.91
N GLY A 533 -3.13 21.93 -7.96
CA GLY A 533 -4.00 22.05 -6.81
C GLY A 533 -5.35 21.43 -7.06
N GLY A 534 -6.07 21.15 -5.99
CA GLY A 534 -7.40 20.56 -6.10
C GLY A 534 -8.15 20.53 -4.79
N MET A 535 -9.46 20.43 -4.92
CA MET A 535 -10.38 20.19 -3.81
C MET A 535 -10.67 18.69 -3.74
N HIS A 536 -10.74 18.16 -2.53
CA HIS A 536 -10.97 16.74 -2.26
C HIS A 536 -11.96 16.58 -1.12
N SER A 537 -12.79 15.56 -1.17
CA SER A 537 -13.73 15.22 -0.11
C SER A 537 -13.69 13.73 0.19
N GLN A 538 -13.98 13.34 1.44
CA GLN A 538 -13.97 11.96 1.91
C GLN A 538 -15.09 11.72 2.93
N ILE A 539 -15.77 10.57 2.83
CA ILE A 539 -16.67 10.08 3.87
C ILE A 539 -15.89 9.60 5.09
N GLN A 540 -16.56 9.49 6.24
CA GLN A 540 -15.99 8.85 7.43
C GLN A 540 -16.09 7.32 7.33
N PRO A 541 -15.37 6.56 8.18
CA PRO A 541 -15.62 5.13 8.32
C PRO A 541 -17.11 4.85 8.57
N LEU A 542 -17.70 3.93 7.79
CA LEU A 542 -19.16 3.73 7.74
C LEU A 542 -19.80 3.47 9.11
N TYR A 543 -19.13 2.75 10.00
CA TYR A 543 -19.66 2.45 11.32
C TYR A 543 -19.82 3.69 12.22
N THR A 544 -19.10 4.79 11.96
CA THR A 544 -19.24 6.03 12.74
C THR A 544 -20.58 6.72 12.50
N TYR A 545 -21.18 6.55 11.32
CA TYR A 545 -22.50 7.10 11.00
C TYR A 545 -23.65 6.39 11.74
N VAL A 546 -23.45 5.13 12.06
CA VAL A 546 -24.48 4.24 12.62
C VAL A 546 -24.17 3.83 14.06
N ASP A 547 -23.38 4.61 14.77
CA ASP A 547 -23.13 4.46 16.20
C ASP A 547 -24.43 4.65 16.98
N ASN A 548 -24.74 3.69 17.85
CA ASN A 548 -26.04 3.59 18.54
C ASN A 548 -25.89 3.61 20.08
N ARG A 549 -24.74 3.99 20.61
CA ARG A 549 -24.46 3.96 22.06
C ARG A 549 -25.42 4.80 22.91
N LYS A 550 -26.19 5.71 22.31
CA LYS A 550 -27.18 6.55 23.01
C LYS A 550 -28.63 5.99 22.96
N GLY A 551 -28.82 4.76 22.49
CA GLY A 551 -30.11 4.06 22.41
C GLY A 551 -30.46 3.56 21.01
N VAL A 552 -31.22 2.48 20.94
CA VAL A 552 -31.57 1.80 19.70
C VAL A 552 -32.27 2.76 18.72
N GLY A 553 -31.72 2.86 17.49
CA GLY A 553 -32.24 3.70 16.43
C GLY A 553 -31.85 5.17 16.50
N ASN A 554 -31.10 5.61 17.51
CA ASN A 554 -30.66 6.99 17.65
C ASN A 554 -29.24 7.18 17.09
N PHE A 555 -29.12 7.16 15.77
CA PHE A 555 -27.84 7.32 15.05
C PHE A 555 -27.42 8.79 15.01
N PHE A 556 -26.85 9.28 16.09
CA PHE A 556 -26.55 10.71 16.31
C PHE A 556 -25.48 11.28 15.36
N ASN A 557 -24.66 10.44 14.74
CA ASN A 557 -23.64 10.84 13.75
C ASN A 557 -24.08 10.66 12.29
N LYS A 558 -25.33 10.23 12.03
CA LYS A 558 -25.83 9.91 10.68
C LYS A 558 -25.76 11.08 9.70
N GLY A 559 -25.89 12.30 10.20
CA GLY A 559 -25.88 13.54 9.40
C GLY A 559 -24.49 14.12 9.14
N MET A 560 -23.38 13.44 9.47
CA MET A 560 -22.04 13.95 9.20
C MET A 560 -21.81 14.16 7.69
N ASP A 561 -21.30 15.34 7.34
CA ASP A 561 -20.87 15.70 5.99
C ASP A 561 -19.46 15.14 5.69
N PHE A 562 -18.98 15.30 4.46
CA PHE A 562 -17.63 14.98 4.04
C PHE A 562 -16.59 15.80 4.81
N THR A 563 -15.49 15.18 5.21
CA THR A 563 -14.23 15.89 5.44
C THR A 563 -13.72 16.41 4.11
N LYS A 564 -13.29 17.66 4.05
CA LYS A 564 -12.86 18.35 2.83
C LYS A 564 -11.43 18.83 2.96
N SER A 565 -10.72 18.87 1.83
CA SER A 565 -9.33 19.35 1.78
C SER A 565 -9.06 20.14 0.50
N ILE A 566 -8.25 21.19 0.61
CA ILE A 566 -7.69 21.94 -0.52
C ILE A 566 -6.20 21.68 -0.55
N HIS A 567 -5.72 21.08 -1.64
CA HIS A 567 -4.31 20.81 -1.86
C HIS A 567 -3.72 21.78 -2.86
N SER A 568 -2.48 22.19 -2.65
CA SER A 568 -1.67 22.95 -3.61
C SER A 568 -0.21 22.53 -3.50
N GLY A 569 0.50 22.63 -4.59
CA GLY A 569 1.92 22.32 -4.61
C GLY A 569 2.62 22.83 -5.87
N ILE A 570 3.93 22.99 -5.74
CA ILE A 570 4.84 23.35 -6.83
C ILE A 570 6.10 22.51 -6.70
N GLY A 571 6.65 22.07 -7.81
CA GLY A 571 7.85 21.26 -7.79
C GLY A 571 8.76 21.45 -9.00
N TYR A 572 9.96 20.96 -8.83
CA TYR A 572 11.03 20.95 -9.82
C TYR A 572 11.67 19.57 -9.88
N GLU A 573 11.93 19.09 -11.08
CA GLU A 573 12.59 17.81 -11.32
C GLU A 573 13.68 17.96 -12.38
N LYS A 574 14.82 17.30 -12.16
CA LYS A 574 15.91 17.24 -13.12
C LYS A 574 16.46 15.82 -13.24
N PHE A 575 16.48 15.33 -14.46
CA PHE A 575 17.15 14.08 -14.82
C PHE A 575 18.55 14.37 -15.35
N PHE A 576 19.54 13.72 -14.78
CA PHE A 576 20.93 13.75 -15.22
C PHE A 576 21.24 12.48 -16.03
N ASN A 577 22.36 12.52 -16.73
CA ASN A 577 22.87 11.32 -17.42
C ASN A 577 23.12 10.17 -16.41
N LYS A 578 23.06 8.93 -16.88
CA LYS A 578 23.28 7.71 -16.10
C LYS A 578 22.21 7.39 -15.04
N GLY A 579 20.96 7.84 -15.25
CA GLY A 579 19.82 7.47 -14.42
C GLY A 579 19.79 8.11 -13.03
N PHE A 580 20.42 9.26 -12.86
CA PHE A 580 20.34 10.07 -11.66
C PHE A 580 19.24 11.14 -11.80
N SER A 581 18.46 11.38 -10.76
CA SER A 581 17.45 12.43 -10.74
C SER A 581 17.41 13.13 -9.38
N ILE A 582 16.99 14.40 -9.42
CA ILE A 582 16.67 15.20 -8.25
C ILE A 582 15.25 15.73 -8.46
N ARG A 583 14.40 15.59 -7.46
CA ARG A 583 13.06 16.16 -7.41
C ARG A 583 12.86 16.87 -6.09
N SER A 584 12.34 18.09 -6.13
CA SER A 584 11.91 18.81 -4.93
C SER A 584 10.49 19.31 -5.12
N GLU A 585 9.73 19.36 -4.02
CA GLU A 585 8.35 19.80 -4.02
C GLU A 585 8.04 20.57 -2.73
N ALA A 586 7.32 21.68 -2.86
CA ALA A 586 6.72 22.40 -1.75
C ALA A 586 5.21 22.23 -1.84
N TYR A 587 4.56 21.98 -0.70
CA TYR A 587 3.12 21.75 -0.66
C TYR A 587 2.45 22.48 0.51
N TYR A 588 1.16 22.77 0.33
CA TYR A 588 0.24 23.24 1.36
C TYR A 588 -1.10 22.53 1.21
N GLN A 589 -1.67 22.08 2.35
CA GLN A 589 -2.97 21.43 2.42
C GLN A 589 -3.78 22.08 3.55
N TYR A 590 -5.00 22.47 3.27
CA TYR A 590 -5.96 22.96 4.24
C TYR A 590 -7.13 22.00 4.32
N LEU A 591 -7.38 21.47 5.52
CA LEU A 591 -8.46 20.53 5.80
C LEU A 591 -9.56 21.24 6.59
N TYR A 592 -10.81 20.99 6.26
CA TYR A 592 -11.97 21.60 6.91
C TYR A 592 -13.16 20.65 6.91
N ASN A 593 -14.22 20.98 7.63
CA ASN A 593 -15.32 20.06 7.88
C ASN A 593 -14.87 18.74 8.51
N ILE A 594 -13.81 18.76 9.32
CA ILE A 594 -13.34 17.57 10.01
C ILE A 594 -14.29 17.28 11.17
N PRO A 595 -14.76 16.02 11.36
CA PRO A 595 -15.55 15.68 12.53
C PRO A 595 -14.77 15.84 13.82
N VAL A 596 -15.35 16.60 14.75
CA VAL A 596 -14.91 16.84 16.13
C VAL A 596 -16.10 16.63 17.06
N THR A 597 -15.89 16.43 18.35
CA THR A 597 -16.98 16.27 19.32
C THR A 597 -17.82 17.54 19.42
N ILE A 598 -19.12 17.41 19.73
CA ILE A 598 -19.98 18.57 20.01
C ILE A 598 -19.55 19.25 21.31
N ALA A 599 -19.25 18.47 22.36
CA ALA A 599 -18.65 19.00 23.59
C ALA A 599 -17.23 19.49 23.31
N PRO A 600 -16.85 20.67 23.85
CA PRO A 600 -15.50 21.19 23.68
C PRO A 600 -14.43 20.18 24.12
N SER A 601 -13.52 19.81 23.23
CA SER A 601 -12.43 18.87 23.51
C SER A 601 -11.32 18.94 22.45
N ALA A 602 -10.20 18.27 22.75
CA ALA A 602 -9.10 18.07 21.80
C ALA A 602 -9.37 17.00 20.72
N PHE A 603 -10.48 16.24 20.82
CA PHE A 603 -10.77 15.17 19.88
C PHE A 603 -10.99 15.68 18.45
N SER A 604 -10.36 15.02 17.48
CA SER A 604 -10.59 15.23 16.06
C SER A 604 -10.31 13.95 15.27
N MET A 605 -11.16 13.65 14.28
CA MET A 605 -10.99 12.50 13.38
C MET A 605 -9.68 12.54 12.59
N ILE A 606 -9.04 13.71 12.45
CA ILE A 606 -7.74 13.84 11.77
C ILE A 606 -6.61 13.08 12.48
N ASN A 607 -6.76 12.80 13.76
CA ASN A 607 -5.76 12.09 14.58
C ASN A 607 -5.98 10.57 14.63
N MET A 608 -7.05 10.08 13.98
CA MET A 608 -7.45 8.68 14.03
C MET A 608 -6.89 7.89 12.84
N GLY A 609 -7.06 6.54 12.84
CA GLY A 609 -6.79 5.69 11.68
C GLY A 609 -5.48 4.92 11.70
N SER A 610 -4.68 5.03 12.75
CA SER A 610 -3.52 4.15 13.01
C SER A 610 -3.75 3.34 14.29
N GLY A 611 -3.15 2.14 14.36
CA GLY A 611 -3.24 1.27 15.54
C GLY A 611 -4.32 0.19 15.44
N PHE A 612 -4.57 -0.48 16.55
CA PHE A 612 -5.47 -1.62 16.67
C PHE A 612 -6.79 -1.30 17.39
N THR A 613 -7.15 -0.04 17.50
CA THR A 613 -8.37 0.41 18.21
C THR A 613 -9.36 1.00 17.24
N ARG A 614 -10.64 0.64 17.37
CA ARG A 614 -11.75 1.30 16.67
C ARG A 614 -11.98 2.69 17.24
N ILE A 615 -12.63 3.54 16.47
CA ILE A 615 -12.97 4.90 16.87
C ILE A 615 -14.26 4.85 17.69
N PHE A 616 -14.18 5.25 18.95
CA PHE A 616 -15.29 5.40 19.87
C PHE A 616 -15.53 6.89 20.14
N ALA A 617 -15.90 7.62 19.10
CA ALA A 617 -16.21 9.03 19.24
C ALA A 617 -17.63 9.24 19.81
N ASP A 618 -17.81 10.28 20.60
CA ASP A 618 -19.13 10.74 21.01
C ASP A 618 -19.86 11.46 19.85
N SER A 619 -20.93 12.18 20.11
CA SER A 619 -21.64 12.97 19.10
C SER A 619 -20.69 13.94 18.39
N LEU A 620 -20.64 13.84 17.06
CA LEU A 620 -19.70 14.57 16.21
C LEU A 620 -20.40 15.67 15.41
N GLN A 621 -19.64 16.71 15.11
CA GLN A 621 -20.01 17.82 14.21
C GLN A 621 -18.85 18.15 13.27
N ASN A 622 -19.15 18.61 12.04
CA ASN A 622 -18.16 18.91 11.01
C ASN A 622 -17.62 20.35 11.11
N THR A 623 -16.98 20.72 12.23
CA THR A 623 -16.47 22.09 12.48
C THR A 623 -14.95 22.15 12.64
N GLY A 624 -14.28 21.00 12.74
CA GLY A 624 -12.83 20.93 12.88
C GLY A 624 -12.09 21.40 11.63
N THR A 625 -10.89 21.93 11.83
CA THR A 625 -9.99 22.37 10.76
C THR A 625 -8.58 21.83 11.00
N GLY A 626 -7.76 21.83 9.96
CA GLY A 626 -6.34 21.46 10.04
C GLY A 626 -5.57 21.99 8.85
N TYR A 627 -4.23 21.97 8.96
CA TYR A 627 -3.37 22.29 7.83
C TYR A 627 -2.05 21.54 7.91
N ASN A 628 -1.52 21.20 6.72
CA ASN A 628 -0.21 20.59 6.56
C ASN A 628 0.57 21.37 5.52
N TYR A 629 1.84 21.62 5.75
CA TYR A 629 2.74 22.18 4.75
C TYR A 629 4.14 21.60 4.92
N GLY A 630 4.90 21.57 3.84
CA GLY A 630 6.24 21.04 3.91
C GLY A 630 7.05 21.19 2.62
N LEU A 631 8.32 20.80 2.75
CA LEU A 631 9.29 20.72 1.68
C LEU A 631 9.80 19.29 1.55
N GLU A 632 9.78 18.77 0.35
CA GLU A 632 10.22 17.44 -0.02
C GLU A 632 11.44 17.49 -0.92
N LEU A 633 12.38 16.57 -0.69
CA LEU A 633 13.55 16.36 -1.55
C LEU A 633 13.72 14.87 -1.80
N THR A 634 13.78 14.49 -3.06
CA THR A 634 14.15 13.15 -3.51
C THR A 634 15.40 13.23 -4.37
N VAL A 635 16.41 12.47 -4.02
CA VAL A 635 17.63 12.27 -4.82
C VAL A 635 17.74 10.78 -5.12
N GLN A 636 17.59 10.42 -6.39
CA GLN A 636 17.50 9.02 -6.78
C GLN A 636 18.48 8.70 -7.90
N LYS A 637 19.13 7.56 -7.76
CA LYS A 637 19.78 6.86 -8.85
C LYS A 637 19.03 5.55 -9.09
N TYR A 638 18.32 5.51 -10.21
CA TYR A 638 17.68 4.27 -10.64
C TYR A 638 18.72 3.19 -10.90
N PHE A 639 18.31 1.94 -10.74
CA PHE A 639 19.22 0.81 -10.95
C PHE A 639 19.88 0.88 -12.33
N ASP A 640 21.18 1.12 -12.34
CA ASP A 640 22.03 1.16 -13.54
C ASP A 640 23.42 0.70 -13.14
N LYS A 641 24.08 -0.11 -14.00
CA LYS A 641 25.40 -0.67 -13.74
C LYS A 641 25.52 -1.33 -12.36
N SER A 642 24.47 -2.11 -12.00
CA SER A 642 24.42 -2.91 -10.76
C SER A 642 24.32 -2.11 -9.45
N PHE A 643 24.05 -0.81 -9.48
CA PHE A 643 23.94 0.04 -8.30
C PHE A 643 22.70 0.94 -8.37
N PHE A 644 22.06 1.12 -7.22
CA PHE A 644 20.98 2.09 -7.03
C PHE A 644 21.09 2.76 -5.67
N PHE A 645 20.53 3.95 -5.53
CA PHE A 645 20.26 4.58 -4.26
C PHE A 645 19.04 5.49 -4.33
N LEU A 646 18.40 5.70 -3.20
CA LEU A 646 17.33 6.66 -3.01
C LEU A 646 17.57 7.38 -1.68
N PHE A 647 17.65 8.69 -1.72
CA PHE A 647 17.47 9.56 -0.57
C PHE A 647 16.13 10.26 -0.72
N SER A 648 15.31 10.21 0.31
CA SER A 648 14.10 11.01 0.45
C SER A 648 14.10 11.73 1.78
N GLY A 649 13.81 13.02 1.76
CA GLY A 649 13.73 13.84 2.95
C GLY A 649 12.51 14.76 2.89
N THR A 650 11.86 14.96 4.01
CA THR A 650 10.71 15.86 4.16
C THR A 650 10.83 16.61 5.45
N LEU A 651 10.63 17.91 5.38
CA LEU A 651 10.41 18.80 6.53
C LEU A 651 8.97 19.26 6.46
N TYR A 652 8.20 19.11 7.53
CA TYR A 652 6.78 19.44 7.51
C TYR A 652 6.25 19.87 8.86
N ASP A 653 5.11 20.58 8.85
CA ASP A 653 4.31 20.87 10.03
C ASP A 653 2.85 20.49 9.76
N SER A 654 2.20 19.91 10.76
CA SER A 654 0.82 19.40 10.67
C SER A 654 0.08 19.77 11.95
N LYS A 655 -0.97 20.60 11.81
CA LYS A 655 -1.74 21.10 12.95
C LYS A 655 -3.24 21.00 12.70
N TYR A 656 -4.00 21.00 13.80
CA TYR A 656 -5.45 20.94 13.77
C TYR A 656 -6.07 21.77 14.91
N THR A 657 -7.34 22.09 14.75
CA THR A 657 -8.17 22.72 15.77
C THR A 657 -9.33 21.79 16.12
N GLY A 658 -9.49 21.43 17.38
CA GLY A 658 -10.61 20.68 17.93
C GLY A 658 -11.86 21.53 18.13
N SER A 659 -12.89 20.94 18.76
CA SER A 659 -14.13 21.68 19.06
C SER A 659 -13.96 22.77 20.14
N ASP A 660 -12.90 22.71 20.91
CA ASP A 660 -12.53 23.74 21.91
C ASP A 660 -11.85 24.99 21.29
N GLY A 661 -11.61 25.01 19.98
CA GLY A 661 -10.98 26.11 19.26
C GLY A 661 -9.47 26.25 19.46
N VAL A 662 -8.80 25.30 20.13
CA VAL A 662 -7.36 25.36 20.42
C VAL A 662 -6.58 24.70 19.29
N LEU A 663 -5.57 25.43 18.77
CA LEU A 663 -4.65 24.91 17.75
C LEU A 663 -3.59 24.01 18.39
N ARG A 664 -3.48 22.77 17.90
CA ARG A 664 -2.54 21.74 18.38
C ARG A 664 -1.80 21.04 17.26
N ASN A 665 -0.73 20.36 17.60
CA ASN A 665 -0.08 19.43 16.70
C ASN A 665 -0.99 18.21 16.45
N THR A 666 -1.03 17.70 15.18
CA THR A 666 -1.66 16.41 14.94
C THR A 666 -0.82 15.29 15.55
N SER A 667 -1.43 14.13 15.81
CA SER A 667 -0.70 12.93 16.27
C SER A 667 0.38 12.48 15.27
N TYR A 668 0.32 12.97 14.04
CA TYR A 668 1.22 12.62 12.94
C TYR A 668 2.28 13.69 12.66
N ASN A 669 2.37 14.75 13.47
CA ASN A 669 3.35 15.81 13.30
C ASN A 669 4.72 15.44 13.87
N GLY A 670 5.48 14.63 13.12
CA GLY A 670 6.87 14.29 13.44
C GLY A 670 7.88 15.40 13.11
N ALA A 671 7.47 16.46 12.41
CA ALA A 671 8.28 17.55 11.89
C ALA A 671 9.24 17.17 10.75
N TYR A 672 9.80 15.97 10.73
CA TYR A 672 10.66 15.51 9.64
C TYR A 672 10.62 14.00 9.47
N VAL A 673 10.93 13.53 8.26
CA VAL A 673 11.25 12.14 7.94
C VAL A 673 12.33 12.10 6.87
N ALA A 674 13.31 11.20 7.01
CA ALA A 674 14.32 10.97 6.02
C ALA A 674 14.62 9.47 5.87
N ASN A 675 14.75 9.02 4.62
CA ASN A 675 15.19 7.68 4.27
C ASN A 675 16.41 7.77 3.37
N LEU A 676 17.40 6.94 3.64
CA LEU A 676 18.53 6.70 2.75
C LEU A 676 18.65 5.21 2.52
N LEU A 677 18.43 4.77 1.31
CA LEU A 677 18.62 3.38 0.94
C LEU A 677 19.56 3.27 -0.25
N ALA A 678 20.40 2.25 -0.24
CA ALA A 678 21.33 1.95 -1.32
C ALA A 678 21.48 0.44 -1.47
N GLY A 679 21.75 0.00 -2.69
CA GLY A 679 22.02 -1.39 -2.95
C GLY A 679 22.89 -1.61 -4.17
N LYS A 680 23.62 -2.71 -4.14
CA LYS A 680 24.52 -3.14 -5.22
C LYS A 680 24.34 -4.62 -5.50
N GLU A 681 24.36 -4.98 -6.77
CA GLU A 681 24.38 -6.36 -7.24
C GLU A 681 25.76 -6.69 -7.81
N PHE A 682 26.26 -7.86 -7.47
CA PHE A 682 27.53 -8.40 -7.91
C PHE A 682 27.27 -9.65 -8.75
N ASN A 683 27.72 -9.63 -10.00
CA ASN A 683 27.72 -10.83 -10.83
C ASN A 683 28.82 -11.77 -10.36
N ILE A 684 28.46 -12.97 -9.91
CA ILE A 684 29.39 -14.02 -9.47
C ILE A 684 29.38 -15.10 -10.55
N GLY A 685 30.41 -15.06 -11.38
CA GLY A 685 30.47 -15.85 -12.60
C GLY A 685 29.38 -15.38 -13.60
N LYS A 686 28.93 -16.31 -14.47
CA LYS A 686 27.95 -15.99 -15.54
C LYS A 686 26.48 -16.14 -15.15
N ARG A 687 26.18 -16.70 -13.96
CA ARG A 687 24.82 -17.16 -13.63
C ARG A 687 24.29 -16.67 -12.29
N ASN A 688 25.18 -16.27 -11.40
CA ASN A 688 24.82 -15.91 -10.04
C ASN A 688 24.88 -14.41 -9.84
N ILE A 689 23.96 -13.90 -9.06
CA ILE A 689 23.88 -12.49 -8.68
C ILE A 689 23.77 -12.44 -7.16
N LEU A 690 24.72 -11.78 -6.50
CA LEU A 690 24.66 -11.43 -5.10
C LEU A 690 24.16 -9.99 -4.96
N GLY A 691 23.00 -9.80 -4.35
CA GLY A 691 22.46 -8.49 -4.03
C GLY A 691 22.72 -8.15 -2.57
N ILE A 692 23.18 -6.92 -2.30
CA ILE A 692 23.35 -6.38 -0.96
C ILE A 692 22.70 -5.00 -0.93
N GLY A 693 21.93 -4.73 0.10
CA GLY A 693 21.27 -3.43 0.30
C GLY A 693 21.20 -3.06 1.77
N ALA A 694 21.19 -1.75 2.03
CA ALA A 694 20.99 -1.19 3.35
C ALA A 694 20.04 0.00 3.27
N LYS A 695 19.29 0.23 4.34
CA LYS A 695 18.37 1.35 4.49
C LYS A 695 18.48 1.94 5.89
N VAL A 696 18.62 3.25 5.96
CA VAL A 696 18.47 4.03 7.19
C VAL A 696 17.17 4.82 7.11
N THR A 697 16.37 4.76 8.16
CA THR A 697 15.18 5.61 8.32
C THR A 697 15.34 6.39 9.61
N THR A 698 15.13 7.70 9.54
CA THR A 698 15.03 8.58 10.72
C THR A 698 13.82 9.50 10.58
N ALA A 699 13.13 9.75 11.67
CA ALA A 699 11.97 10.63 11.70
C ALA A 699 11.84 11.26 13.09
N GLY A 700 11.17 12.40 13.18
CA GLY A 700 10.81 12.93 14.50
C GLY A 700 9.90 11.97 15.24
N GLY A 701 10.05 11.95 16.57
CA GLY A 701 9.28 11.07 17.45
C GLY A 701 7.78 11.33 17.35
N LYS A 702 6.98 10.35 17.73
CA LYS A 702 5.51 10.51 17.78
C LYS A 702 5.09 11.52 18.83
N ARG A 703 3.95 12.17 18.59
CA ARG A 703 3.33 13.09 19.54
C ARG A 703 2.49 12.34 20.56
N TYR A 704 2.43 12.87 21.79
CA TYR A 704 1.57 12.39 22.86
C TYR A 704 1.15 13.54 23.79
N GLY A 705 0.14 13.33 24.62
CA GLY A 705 -0.37 14.30 25.57
C GLY A 705 0.19 14.11 26.98
N LEU A 706 0.04 15.11 27.82
CA LEU A 706 0.26 14.92 29.25
C LEU A 706 -0.84 14.02 29.83
N VAL A 707 -0.44 12.96 30.55
CA VAL A 707 -1.39 12.00 31.12
C VAL A 707 -2.17 12.62 32.27
N ASP A 708 -3.49 12.51 32.24
CA ASP A 708 -4.36 12.79 33.40
C ASP A 708 -4.42 11.55 34.28
N LEU A 709 -3.55 11.45 35.26
CA LEU A 709 -3.44 10.27 36.14
C LEU A 709 -4.71 9.99 36.95
N ALA A 710 -5.46 11.02 37.34
CA ALA A 710 -6.71 10.84 38.08
C ALA A 710 -7.78 10.16 37.21
N LYS A 711 -8.00 10.68 36.02
CA LYS A 711 -8.94 10.06 35.07
C LYS A 711 -8.45 8.73 34.54
N THR A 712 -7.15 8.57 34.29
CA THR A 712 -6.54 7.31 33.86
C THR A 712 -6.80 6.18 34.86
N ASN A 713 -6.69 6.45 36.16
CA ASN A 713 -6.99 5.48 37.23
C ASN A 713 -8.51 5.19 37.34
N GLN A 714 -9.33 6.21 37.17
CA GLN A 714 -10.79 6.09 37.23
C GLN A 714 -11.34 5.27 36.06
N GLU A 715 -10.93 5.61 34.82
CA GLU A 715 -11.43 4.97 33.60
C GLU A 715 -10.71 3.63 33.29
N LYS A 716 -9.65 3.30 34.02
CA LYS A 716 -8.78 2.14 33.76
C LYS A 716 -8.26 2.12 32.30
N ASP A 717 -8.07 3.30 31.73
CA ASP A 717 -7.55 3.53 30.37
C ASP A 717 -6.66 4.78 30.33
N LEU A 718 -5.82 4.91 29.32
CA LEU A 718 -4.90 6.05 29.19
C LEU A 718 -5.64 7.29 28.75
N ILE A 719 -5.79 8.25 29.64
CA ILE A 719 -6.44 9.54 29.37
C ILE A 719 -5.41 10.67 29.39
N TYR A 720 -5.44 11.50 28.35
CA TYR A 720 -4.62 12.70 28.24
C TYR A 720 -5.43 13.94 28.61
N GLN A 721 -4.72 14.95 29.14
CA GLN A 721 -5.29 16.28 29.36
C GLN A 721 -5.52 16.98 28.01
N ASP A 722 -6.72 17.46 27.74
CA ASP A 722 -7.04 18.16 26.50
C ASP A 722 -6.13 19.37 26.23
N SER A 723 -5.78 20.14 27.27
CA SER A 723 -4.92 21.31 27.13
C SER A 723 -3.51 21.01 26.61
N MET A 724 -3.02 19.80 26.86
CA MET A 724 -1.65 19.35 26.49
C MET A 724 -1.69 18.18 25.50
N PHE A 725 -2.82 17.97 24.81
CA PHE A 725 -2.98 16.86 23.85
C PHE A 725 -2.06 17.05 22.64
N ASN A 726 -1.21 16.06 22.34
CA ASN A 726 -0.20 16.06 21.28
C ASN A 726 0.91 17.13 21.38
N GLU A 727 1.08 17.79 22.54
CA GLU A 727 2.12 18.82 22.70
C GLU A 727 3.50 18.23 23.04
N LEU A 728 3.55 17.06 23.64
CA LEU A 728 4.78 16.37 23.96
C LEU A 728 5.22 15.49 22.77
N GLN A 729 6.52 15.18 22.71
CA GLN A 729 7.11 14.37 21.65
C GLN A 729 8.09 13.37 22.23
N PHE A 730 8.01 12.11 21.80
CA PHE A 730 9.00 11.08 22.13
C PHE A 730 10.34 11.38 21.45
N LYS A 731 11.37 10.62 21.84
CA LYS A 731 12.67 10.61 21.16
C LYS A 731 12.49 10.26 19.69
N ASP A 732 13.37 10.81 18.85
CA ASP A 732 13.39 10.56 17.43
C ASP A 732 13.47 9.08 17.09
N TYR A 733 12.76 8.70 16.05
CA TYR A 733 12.76 7.36 15.48
C TYR A 733 14.03 7.13 14.68
N PHE A 734 14.65 5.97 14.89
CA PHE A 734 15.81 5.52 14.09
C PHE A 734 15.75 4.03 13.81
N ARG A 735 15.96 3.62 12.54
CA ARG A 735 16.01 2.22 12.14
C ARG A 735 17.03 1.99 11.04
N LEU A 736 17.81 0.92 11.19
CA LEU A 736 18.72 0.40 10.16
C LEU A 736 18.24 -0.98 9.72
N ASP A 737 17.97 -1.14 8.41
CA ASP A 737 17.59 -2.39 7.76
C ASP A 737 18.71 -2.83 6.81
N PHE A 738 18.94 -4.14 6.71
CA PHE A 738 19.94 -4.72 5.83
C PHE A 738 19.36 -5.91 5.07
N LYS A 739 19.64 -6.01 3.77
CA LYS A 739 19.16 -7.09 2.92
C LYS A 739 20.29 -7.72 2.14
N ILE A 740 20.33 -9.05 2.12
CA ILE A 740 21.20 -9.85 1.27
C ILE A 740 20.35 -10.83 0.47
N SER A 741 20.65 -10.99 -0.82
CA SER A 741 19.98 -11.95 -1.67
C SER A 741 20.98 -12.63 -2.61
N TRP A 742 20.75 -13.90 -2.86
CA TRP A 742 21.52 -14.70 -3.80
C TRP A 742 20.62 -15.31 -4.84
N ARG A 743 20.81 -14.92 -6.12
CA ARG A 743 20.05 -15.42 -7.25
C ARG A 743 20.91 -16.30 -8.13
N MET A 744 20.40 -17.49 -8.46
CA MET A 744 21.06 -18.47 -9.34
C MET A 744 20.15 -18.73 -10.55
N ASN A 745 20.65 -18.48 -11.75
CA ASN A 745 19.96 -18.80 -13.00
C ASN A 745 20.41 -20.17 -13.50
N ALA A 746 19.56 -21.21 -13.32
CA ALA A 746 19.74 -22.55 -13.87
C ALA A 746 19.08 -22.67 -15.26
N LYS A 747 19.19 -23.79 -15.96
CA LYS A 747 18.77 -23.94 -17.38
C LYS A 747 17.30 -23.59 -17.66
N ALA A 748 16.37 -23.92 -16.74
CA ALA A 748 14.94 -23.68 -16.88
C ALA A 748 14.32 -23.09 -15.60
N MET A 749 15.16 -22.73 -14.64
CA MET A 749 14.75 -22.30 -13.31
C MET A 749 15.62 -21.12 -12.85
N THR A 750 15.03 -20.28 -12.03
CA THR A 750 15.75 -19.25 -11.27
C THR A 750 15.48 -19.48 -9.80
N HIS A 751 16.53 -19.70 -9.02
CA HIS A 751 16.48 -19.81 -7.56
C HIS A 751 16.88 -18.48 -6.94
N GLU A 752 16.22 -18.09 -5.86
CA GLU A 752 16.58 -16.91 -5.09
C GLU A 752 16.44 -17.20 -3.60
N ILE A 753 17.51 -16.96 -2.84
CA ILE A 753 17.52 -16.98 -1.38
C ILE A 753 17.71 -15.56 -0.92
N GLY A 754 16.89 -15.09 0.02
CA GLY A 754 17.01 -13.76 0.57
C GLY A 754 16.87 -13.76 2.09
N LEU A 755 17.57 -12.81 2.71
CA LEU A 755 17.50 -12.49 4.12
C LEU A 755 17.38 -10.98 4.26
N ASP A 756 16.29 -10.52 4.87
CA ASP A 756 16.00 -9.11 5.17
C ASP A 756 16.03 -8.92 6.69
N LEU A 757 17.02 -8.20 7.20
CA LEU A 757 17.24 -7.95 8.62
C LEU A 757 16.68 -6.57 8.96
N VAL A 758 15.46 -6.56 9.48
CA VAL A 758 14.76 -5.32 9.86
C VAL A 758 15.20 -4.90 11.25
N ASN A 759 15.52 -3.63 11.43
CA ASN A 759 15.99 -3.04 12.68
C ASN A 759 17.19 -3.81 13.26
N ILE A 760 18.26 -3.97 12.46
CA ILE A 760 19.42 -4.80 12.82
C ILE A 760 20.13 -4.34 14.11
N LEU A 761 20.01 -3.08 14.48
CA LEU A 761 20.58 -2.51 15.71
C LEU A 761 19.70 -2.77 16.93
N GLY A 762 18.49 -3.32 16.78
CA GLY A 762 17.55 -3.53 17.87
C GLY A 762 17.11 -2.24 18.56
N THR A 763 17.08 -1.10 17.83
CA THR A 763 16.69 0.20 18.38
C THR A 763 15.28 0.14 18.94
N ARG A 764 15.10 0.52 20.19
CA ARG A 764 13.80 0.61 20.87
C ARG A 764 13.16 1.98 20.57
N ASN A 765 12.38 2.03 19.49
CA ASN A 765 11.58 3.19 19.14
C ASN A 765 10.25 3.15 19.90
N ILE A 766 9.86 4.25 20.53
CA ILE A 766 8.62 4.32 21.32
C ILE A 766 7.44 4.45 20.36
N LEU A 767 6.42 3.61 20.53
CA LEU A 767 5.18 3.65 19.77
C LEU A 767 4.14 4.55 20.43
N SER A 768 3.88 4.33 21.71
CA SER A 768 2.84 5.02 22.51
C SER A 768 3.04 4.78 24.01
N LEU A 769 2.26 5.45 24.82
CA LEU A 769 1.99 5.06 26.20
C LEU A 769 0.81 4.10 26.26
N ALA A 770 0.69 3.36 27.34
CA ALA A 770 -0.46 2.48 27.64
C ALA A 770 -0.74 2.46 29.14
N TYR A 771 -2.00 2.26 29.51
CA TYR A 771 -2.39 1.92 30.86
C TYR A 771 -1.89 0.51 31.20
N ALA A 772 -1.10 0.35 32.23
CA ALA A 772 -0.50 -0.90 32.63
C ALA A 772 -0.35 -0.95 34.15
N PRO A 773 -1.44 -1.21 34.89
CA PRO A 773 -1.40 -1.27 36.34
C PRO A 773 -0.61 -2.49 36.81
N SER A 774 0.16 -2.30 37.87
CA SER A 774 0.81 -3.42 38.56
C SER A 774 -0.22 -4.29 39.27
N LEU A 775 0.04 -5.58 39.39
CA LEU A 775 -0.70 -6.49 40.27
C LEU A 775 -0.05 -6.60 41.65
N ASP A 776 1.15 -6.09 41.84
CA ASP A 776 1.92 -6.13 43.09
C ASP A 776 1.39 -5.08 44.08
N PRO A 777 0.81 -5.51 45.22
CA PRO A 777 0.35 -4.58 46.25
C PRO A 777 1.43 -3.66 46.81
N ALA A 778 2.70 -4.09 46.83
CA ALA A 778 3.81 -3.28 47.30
C ALA A 778 4.09 -2.11 46.31
N VAL A 779 3.96 -2.36 45.01
CA VAL A 779 4.06 -1.34 43.97
C VAL A 779 2.85 -0.40 44.02
N LEU A 780 1.65 -0.94 44.19
CA LEU A 780 0.40 -0.16 44.25
C LEU A 780 0.35 0.76 45.48
N SER A 781 1.01 0.37 46.57
CA SER A 781 1.09 1.20 47.78
C SER A 781 2.10 2.34 47.68
N ASN A 782 2.93 2.37 46.63
CA ASN A 782 3.89 3.46 46.42
C ASN A 782 3.16 4.74 45.95
N PRO A 783 3.19 5.85 46.69
CA PRO A 783 2.46 7.06 46.31
C PRO A 783 2.99 7.74 45.05
N THR A 784 4.17 7.35 44.54
CA THR A 784 4.73 7.86 43.28
C THR A 784 4.47 6.92 42.09
N TYR A 785 3.81 5.78 42.32
CA TYR A 785 3.49 4.84 41.27
C TYR A 785 2.51 5.41 40.23
N GLN A 786 2.82 5.22 38.97
CA GLN A 786 1.96 5.59 37.84
C GLN A 786 1.69 4.34 36.99
N PRO A 787 0.42 4.00 36.73
CA PRO A 787 0.06 2.82 35.95
C PRO A 787 0.22 3.07 34.45
N VAL A 788 1.35 3.60 34.02
CA VAL A 788 1.63 3.99 32.64
C VAL A 788 2.95 3.36 32.22
N ALA A 789 2.90 2.62 31.12
CA ALA A 789 4.06 2.00 30.49
C ALA A 789 4.28 2.50 29.05
N GLN A 790 5.53 2.47 28.59
CA GLN A 790 5.87 2.75 27.20
C GLN A 790 5.72 1.46 26.36
N LYS A 791 4.94 1.53 25.30
CA LYS A 791 4.91 0.50 24.23
C LYS A 791 5.98 0.83 23.20
N ASN A 792 6.84 -0.14 22.89
CA ASN A 792 7.87 -0.01 21.86
C ASN A 792 7.38 -0.55 20.52
N GLN A 793 7.98 -0.04 19.44
CA GLN A 793 7.80 -0.57 18.10
C GLN A 793 8.56 -1.90 17.95
N LEU A 794 8.37 -2.57 16.82
CA LEU A 794 9.02 -3.85 16.53
C LEU A 794 10.55 -3.73 16.66
N GLY A 795 11.12 -4.64 17.45
CA GLY A 795 12.55 -4.83 17.58
C GLY A 795 13.19 -5.46 16.35
N PHE A 796 14.32 -6.13 16.55
CA PHE A 796 15.00 -6.86 15.48
C PHE A 796 14.12 -7.98 14.91
N LEU A 797 13.97 -8.02 13.56
CA LEU A 797 13.17 -9.02 12.87
C LEU A 797 13.93 -9.57 11.64
N PRO A 798 14.39 -10.83 11.67
CA PRO A 798 14.97 -11.49 10.53
C PRO A 798 13.88 -12.11 9.64
N ILE A 799 13.81 -11.72 8.38
CA ILE A 799 12.87 -12.24 7.39
C ILE A 799 13.65 -12.97 6.31
N PHE A 800 13.49 -14.26 6.21
CA PHE A 800 14.13 -15.06 5.18
C PHE A 800 13.09 -15.59 4.18
N TYR A 801 13.55 -15.86 2.96
CA TYR A 801 12.77 -16.56 1.96
C TYR A 801 13.67 -17.36 1.01
N TYR A 802 13.10 -18.44 0.47
CA TYR A 802 13.59 -19.15 -0.68
C TYR A 802 12.50 -19.16 -1.76
N LYS A 803 12.86 -18.69 -2.96
CA LYS A 803 11.96 -18.59 -4.11
C LYS A 803 12.54 -19.38 -5.28
N ILE A 804 11.67 -20.04 -6.02
CA ILE A 804 11.98 -20.75 -7.26
C ILE A 804 10.98 -20.31 -8.34
N ASP A 805 11.49 -19.82 -9.46
CA ASP A 805 10.74 -19.58 -10.69
C ASP A 805 11.11 -20.64 -11.72
N PHE A 806 10.11 -21.29 -12.33
CA PHE A 806 10.35 -22.33 -13.34
C PHE A 806 9.25 -22.37 -14.38
N ARG A 807 9.58 -22.92 -15.55
CA ARG A 807 8.65 -23.14 -16.66
C ARG A 807 8.35 -24.63 -16.85
N ALA A 808 7.13 -24.97 -17.27
CA ALA A 808 6.81 -26.31 -17.70
C ALA A 808 7.71 -26.73 -18.87
N GLY A 809 8.27 -27.93 -18.81
CA GLY A 809 9.17 -28.45 -19.84
C GLY A 809 8.47 -28.59 -21.19
N GLY A 810 8.62 -27.60 -22.06
CA GLY A 810 8.42 -27.77 -23.48
C GLY A 810 9.70 -28.36 -24.07
N LYS A 811 9.62 -29.47 -24.82
CA LYS A 811 10.70 -29.88 -25.73
C LYS A 811 10.97 -28.65 -26.59
N GLY A 812 12.19 -28.13 -26.54
CA GLY A 812 12.62 -27.10 -27.47
C GLY A 812 12.43 -27.60 -28.89
N ASN A 813 11.65 -26.93 -29.66
CA ASN A 813 11.73 -26.89 -31.10
C ASN A 813 12.45 -25.63 -31.48
#